data_f88b93d5052cd9df15688efc66acc6b3
#
_entry.id   f88b93d5052cd9df15688efc66acc6b3
#
_cell.length_a   1.000
_cell.length_b   1.000
_cell.length_c   1.000
_cell.angle_alpha   90.00
_cell.angle_beta   90.00
_cell.angle_gamma   90.00
#
_symmetry.space_group_name_H-M   'P 1'
#
loop_
_entity.id
_entity.type
_entity.pdbx_description
1 polymer ?
#
loop_
_entity_poly.entity_id
_entity_poly.type
_entity_poly.pdbx_seq_one_letter_code
_entity_poly.pdbx_strand_id
1 'polypeptide(L)'
;MARMTRSWLRGAVAALCIAMAASPASAQAGSLAGRVLTAAGAPVADAVVTATPANGGTRRARSGGDGAWRITRVGAGRWTVRATRVGFASAEQTVEVAAGAEARVELRLAETGVALDPIEAVSRRDAERERTRFESEAGITSRVITGREIKMLPGLGEADVMRAVDVLPGVVNTSDFSSAFNVRGGSADQNLVLLDGFPIFNPFHLGGLFSVFNSDAVARAELLSGGFGAEYGGRVSSVLSVETKPGGGPEGFGAEAGVSLLASRVNLHGNLPRGVQRLLGGDAGGWMLSARRSYFDVVLKPLVDFPYHLTDLQGTATIETGGGGRVRLVGYTGQDVLDLTDFDPPGLEEDEGAVLRIKWDWGNTVLGARLEQPFGNWVATASLGLTRYGEALGFTDFPDTRFSSHITQVTARADAGRPLSPRLTLKLGAEATRTAYRNLGVAGGTEFFSGEANGVMSSGFAQLRWAPDSVWIVEPGLRADAWTGGGATRAYLSPRLAAKRFLGPRRDAAVKVAVGRYVQFVHSLRDEQLPVSNDYWVTSDENVPAVVSDQAQLGIEKYWGERWYASAEAYYRRYLGLTDLNVADDPNDPTDDLLEGDGWSYGADLLVRRTQGRFRGWMTLSLLQARRTFPDPLAAGIEGVPQTVTFAPVFDRRVDLDLVGEYLLPGRIEAGLRLNYGSGVPYSRPVAAYVGFETDFIEGGYRVPRPVGDDPEIPTYIVPGQRNTERYPAYARLDLTFRRTYTRRWGTLTPYAQVLNATNQKNVLFYFYNFDRTPATRSGVSMFPLLPTIGVEATF
;
A
#
# COMPACT_ATOMS: atom_id res chain seq x y z
N MET A 1 -3.09 32.95 24.97
CA MET A 1 -3.49 31.58 24.56
C MET A 1 -2.38 30.52 24.64
N ALA A 2 -1.09 30.87 24.66
CA ALA A 2 0.02 29.87 24.64
C ALA A 2 0.35 29.19 25.99
N ARG A 3 -0.35 29.46 27.08
CA ARG A 3 -0.10 28.83 28.39
C ARG A 3 -1.08 27.70 28.77
N MET A 4 -2.19 27.56 28.09
CA MET A 4 -3.22 26.55 28.40
C MET A 4 -3.00 25.20 27.74
N THR A 5 -2.28 25.15 26.63
CA THR A 5 -2.05 23.89 25.86
C THR A 5 -0.97 22.99 26.47
N ARG A 6 -0.05 23.52 27.28
CA ARG A 6 1.00 22.71 27.92
C ARG A 6 0.54 21.88 29.13
N SER A 7 -0.59 22.24 29.76
CA SER A 7 -1.10 21.50 30.92
C SER A 7 -1.88 20.25 30.54
N TRP A 8 -2.56 20.22 29.39
CA TRP A 8 -3.36 19.07 28.94
C TRP A 8 -2.51 17.91 28.42
N LEU A 9 -1.41 18.21 27.71
CA LEU A 9 -0.50 17.14 27.25
C LEU A 9 0.24 16.48 28.44
N ARG A 10 0.58 17.23 29.46
CA ARG A 10 1.20 16.67 30.69
C ARG A 10 0.21 15.82 31.50
N GLY A 11 -1.06 16.20 31.53
CA GLY A 11 -2.12 15.45 32.20
C GLY A 11 -2.45 14.13 31.49
N ALA A 12 -2.52 14.13 30.16
CA ALA A 12 -2.83 12.92 29.38
C ALA A 12 -1.70 11.88 29.41
N VAL A 13 -0.44 12.33 29.35
CA VAL A 13 0.72 11.43 29.46
C VAL A 13 0.87 10.90 30.89
N ALA A 14 0.63 11.73 31.92
CA ALA A 14 0.66 11.29 33.31
C ALA A 14 -0.50 10.33 33.67
N ALA A 15 -1.70 10.56 33.13
CA ALA A 15 -2.84 9.65 33.33
C ALA A 15 -2.62 8.29 32.64
N LEU A 16 -1.95 8.27 31.48
CA LEU A 16 -1.60 7.03 30.79
C LEU A 16 -0.50 6.25 31.53
N CYS A 17 0.47 6.95 32.13
CA CYS A 17 1.53 6.35 32.95
C CYS A 17 1.01 5.86 34.31
N ILE A 18 0.03 6.53 34.92
CA ILE A 18 -0.52 6.14 36.23
C ILE A 18 -1.50 4.96 36.09
N ALA A 19 -2.22 4.85 34.96
CA ALA A 19 -3.06 3.69 34.69
C ALA A 19 -2.25 2.39 34.44
N MET A 20 -0.95 2.50 34.16
CA MET A 20 -0.05 1.36 33.97
C MET A 20 0.63 0.87 35.27
N ALA A 21 0.49 1.59 36.40
CA ALA A 21 1.17 1.27 37.65
C ALA A 21 0.34 0.44 38.65
N ALA A 22 -0.89 0.06 38.31
CA ALA A 22 -1.68 -0.86 39.12
C ALA A 22 -1.27 -2.31 38.81
N SER A 23 -0.33 -2.86 39.54
CA SER A 23 0.05 -4.29 39.50
C SER A 23 -1.13 -5.13 40.03
N PRO A 24 -1.74 -6.00 39.21
CA PRO A 24 -2.62 -7.02 39.73
C PRO A 24 -1.77 -8.13 40.40
N ALA A 25 -2.29 -8.69 41.45
CA ALA A 25 -1.72 -9.86 42.15
C ALA A 25 -1.30 -10.91 41.12
N SER A 26 -0.04 -11.33 41.16
CA SER A 26 0.55 -12.31 40.25
C SER A 26 -0.12 -13.65 40.46
N ALA A 27 -1.01 -14.07 39.59
CA ALA A 27 -1.34 -15.45 39.40
C ALA A 27 -0.03 -16.20 39.11
N GLN A 28 0.28 -17.24 39.92
CA GLN A 28 1.50 -18.03 39.73
C GLN A 28 1.50 -18.62 38.33
N ALA A 29 2.40 -18.09 37.47
CA ALA A 29 2.53 -18.55 36.09
C ALA A 29 3.29 -19.89 36.08
N GLY A 30 2.73 -20.92 35.46
CA GLY A 30 3.37 -22.22 35.23
C GLY A 30 4.38 -22.17 34.05
N SER A 31 4.90 -23.33 33.68
CA SER A 31 5.74 -23.51 32.49
C SER A 31 5.37 -24.82 31.76
N LEU A 32 5.62 -24.82 30.45
CA LEU A 32 5.61 -25.97 29.58
C LEU A 32 7.05 -26.30 29.20
N ALA A 33 7.47 -27.53 29.36
CA ALA A 33 8.79 -27.98 28.95
C ALA A 33 8.70 -29.40 28.38
N GLY A 34 9.71 -29.82 27.64
CA GLY A 34 9.70 -31.16 27.08
C GLY A 34 10.82 -31.39 26.05
N ARG A 35 10.64 -32.46 25.29
CA ARG A 35 11.54 -32.86 24.23
C ARG A 35 10.79 -33.11 22.94
N VAL A 36 11.43 -32.76 21.81
CA VAL A 36 11.03 -33.19 20.48
C VAL A 36 11.97 -34.25 20.00
N LEU A 37 11.44 -35.44 19.74
CA LEU A 37 12.18 -36.63 19.35
C LEU A 37 11.68 -37.14 17.99
N THR A 38 12.52 -37.89 17.28
CA THR A 38 12.06 -38.74 16.16
C THR A 38 11.23 -39.91 16.65
N ALA A 39 10.54 -40.60 15.75
CA ALA A 39 9.85 -41.87 16.12
C ALA A 39 10.81 -42.92 16.69
N ALA A 40 12.10 -42.91 16.30
CA ALA A 40 13.16 -43.76 16.80
C ALA A 40 13.77 -43.27 18.14
N GLY A 41 13.32 -42.11 18.68
CA GLY A 41 13.79 -41.57 19.97
C GLY A 41 15.01 -40.68 19.88
N ALA A 42 15.55 -40.37 18.69
CA ALA A 42 16.64 -39.43 18.51
C ALA A 42 16.14 -37.97 18.71
N PRO A 43 16.94 -37.06 19.28
CA PRO A 43 16.53 -35.68 19.48
C PRO A 43 16.40 -34.93 18.14
N VAL A 44 15.36 -34.08 18.02
CA VAL A 44 15.12 -33.22 16.85
C VAL A 44 15.44 -31.78 17.24
N ALA A 45 16.54 -31.26 16.73
CA ALA A 45 16.94 -29.88 16.90
C ALA A 45 16.10 -28.93 16.05
N ASP A 46 15.97 -27.65 16.47
CA ASP A 46 15.27 -26.58 15.75
C ASP A 46 13.80 -26.85 15.37
N ALA A 47 13.13 -27.77 16.01
CA ALA A 47 11.70 -27.94 15.85
C ALA A 47 10.97 -26.73 16.47
N VAL A 48 10.02 -26.15 15.76
CA VAL A 48 9.19 -25.08 16.26
C VAL A 48 8.08 -25.70 17.11
N VAL A 49 8.10 -25.43 18.41
CA VAL A 49 7.07 -25.85 19.34
C VAL A 49 6.11 -24.68 19.58
N THR A 50 4.86 -24.90 19.27
CA THR A 50 3.78 -23.93 19.42
C THR A 50 2.81 -24.43 20.48
N ALA A 51 2.57 -23.66 21.53
CA ALA A 51 1.60 -23.94 22.56
C ALA A 51 0.43 -22.95 22.46
N THR A 52 -0.77 -23.49 22.32
CA THR A 52 -2.00 -22.71 22.15
C THR A 52 -2.95 -23.09 23.31
N PRO A 53 -3.35 -22.13 24.16
CA PRO A 53 -4.35 -22.40 25.20
C PRO A 53 -5.74 -22.43 24.57
N ALA A 54 -6.69 -23.04 25.28
CA ALA A 54 -8.10 -23.03 24.86
C ALA A 54 -8.66 -21.60 24.73
N ASN A 55 -8.13 -20.66 25.53
CA ASN A 55 -8.57 -19.25 25.57
C ASN A 55 -7.33 -18.34 25.71
N GLY A 56 -6.76 -17.88 24.59
CA GLY A 56 -5.65 -16.90 24.66
C GLY A 56 -4.60 -17.02 23.57
N GLY A 57 -3.56 -16.20 23.67
CA GLY A 57 -2.49 -16.10 22.68
C GLY A 57 -1.56 -17.31 22.62
N THR A 58 -1.17 -17.68 21.42
CA THR A 58 -0.20 -18.75 21.12
C THR A 58 1.21 -18.37 21.58
N ARG A 59 1.92 -19.31 22.20
CA ARG A 59 3.33 -19.17 22.58
C ARG A 59 4.20 -20.11 21.77
N ARG A 60 5.46 -19.73 21.59
CA ARG A 60 6.40 -20.50 20.76
C ARG A 60 7.74 -20.68 21.45
N ALA A 61 8.36 -21.83 21.20
CA ALA A 61 9.75 -22.13 21.55
C ALA A 61 10.39 -22.89 20.38
N ARG A 62 11.72 -23.05 20.43
CA ARG A 62 12.45 -23.97 19.54
C ARG A 62 13.14 -25.02 20.38
N SER A 63 13.24 -26.23 19.84
CA SER A 63 14.04 -27.27 20.47
C SER A 63 15.54 -27.04 20.25
N GLY A 64 16.32 -27.24 21.28
CA GLY A 64 17.78 -27.23 21.23
C GLY A 64 18.37 -28.47 20.53
N GLY A 65 19.68 -28.56 20.47
CA GLY A 65 20.41 -29.69 19.85
C GLY A 65 20.13 -31.04 20.50
N ASP A 66 19.71 -31.05 21.77
CA ASP A 66 19.27 -32.23 22.54
C ASP A 66 17.76 -32.49 22.46
N GLY A 67 17.05 -31.74 21.59
CA GLY A 67 15.60 -31.79 21.43
C GLY A 67 14.81 -31.09 22.53
N ALA A 68 15.45 -30.57 23.61
CA ALA A 68 14.76 -29.92 24.70
C ALA A 68 14.18 -28.56 24.31
N TRP A 69 13.00 -28.24 24.86
CA TRP A 69 12.35 -26.94 24.68
C TRP A 69 11.64 -26.51 25.97
N ARG A 70 11.45 -25.20 26.14
CA ARG A 70 10.74 -24.63 27.28
C ARG A 70 9.97 -23.37 26.91
N ILE A 71 8.74 -23.26 27.39
CA ILE A 71 7.88 -22.08 27.35
C ILE A 71 7.54 -21.70 28.79
N THR A 72 8.00 -20.53 29.22
CA THR A 72 7.75 -20.01 30.57
C THR A 72 6.53 -19.10 30.60
N ARG A 73 6.00 -18.82 31.79
CA ARG A 73 4.89 -17.91 32.03
C ARG A 73 3.61 -18.30 31.30
N VAL A 74 3.23 -19.56 31.34
CA VAL A 74 1.95 -20.05 30.82
C VAL A 74 0.90 -20.02 31.93
N GLY A 75 -0.32 -19.60 31.60
CA GLY A 75 -1.45 -19.65 32.54
C GLY A 75 -1.88 -21.08 32.83
N ALA A 76 -2.49 -21.31 33.99
CA ALA A 76 -3.11 -22.58 34.32
C ALA A 76 -4.27 -22.90 33.36
N GLY A 77 -4.45 -24.16 32.98
CA GLY A 77 -5.49 -24.62 32.05
C GLY A 77 -4.98 -25.56 30.97
N ARG A 78 -5.87 -25.89 30.03
CA ARG A 78 -5.59 -26.82 28.94
C ARG A 78 -4.85 -26.14 27.82
N TRP A 79 -3.71 -26.73 27.40
CA TRP A 79 -2.85 -26.25 26.33
C TRP A 79 -2.69 -27.34 25.27
N THR A 80 -2.82 -26.94 23.99
CA THR A 80 -2.47 -27.78 22.86
C THR A 80 -1.04 -27.43 22.44
N VAL A 81 -0.12 -28.38 22.54
CA VAL A 81 1.30 -28.21 22.16
C VAL A 81 1.56 -28.96 20.88
N ARG A 82 2.02 -28.26 19.85
CA ARG A 82 2.30 -28.80 18.53
C ARG A 82 3.76 -28.54 18.17
N ALA A 83 4.48 -29.59 17.73
CA ALA A 83 5.82 -29.45 17.18
C ALA A 83 5.79 -29.63 15.66
N THR A 84 6.56 -28.79 14.97
CA THR A 84 6.74 -28.84 13.52
C THR A 84 8.23 -28.72 13.17
N ARG A 85 8.71 -29.53 12.23
CA ARG A 85 10.06 -29.48 11.68
C ARG A 85 10.01 -29.87 10.20
N VAL A 86 10.80 -29.19 9.36
CA VAL A 86 10.94 -29.57 7.93
C VAL A 86 11.52 -30.98 7.85
N GLY A 87 10.90 -31.87 7.07
CA GLY A 87 11.28 -33.27 6.94
C GLY A 87 10.56 -34.22 7.92
N PHE A 88 9.66 -33.68 8.76
CA PHE A 88 8.90 -34.46 9.73
C PHE A 88 7.41 -34.14 9.63
N ALA A 89 6.54 -35.14 9.88
CA ALA A 89 5.13 -34.93 10.15
C ALA A 89 4.97 -34.19 11.50
N SER A 90 4.04 -33.23 11.57
CA SER A 90 3.77 -32.52 12.81
C SER A 90 3.17 -33.46 13.88
N ALA A 91 3.60 -33.32 15.12
CA ALA A 91 2.99 -33.99 16.28
C ALA A 91 2.30 -32.95 17.17
N GLU A 92 1.16 -33.35 17.74
CA GLU A 92 0.33 -32.51 18.61
C GLU A 92 -0.10 -33.29 19.85
N GLN A 93 -0.04 -32.62 20.98
CA GLN A 93 -0.49 -33.21 22.26
C GLN A 93 -1.16 -32.15 23.12
N THR A 94 -2.27 -32.52 23.76
CA THR A 94 -2.95 -31.65 24.71
C THR A 94 -2.47 -31.98 26.14
N VAL A 95 -2.16 -30.92 26.89
CA VAL A 95 -1.66 -31.03 28.27
C VAL A 95 -2.38 -30.03 29.18
N GLU A 96 -2.57 -30.38 30.45
CA GLU A 96 -3.14 -29.49 31.46
C GLU A 96 -2.03 -28.95 32.35
N VAL A 97 -1.97 -27.62 32.49
CA VAL A 97 -0.97 -26.91 33.29
C VAL A 97 -1.67 -26.44 34.57
N ALA A 98 -1.23 -26.92 35.71
CA ALA A 98 -1.69 -26.42 37.00
C ALA A 98 -1.03 -25.08 37.35
N ALA A 99 -1.67 -24.25 38.19
CA ALA A 99 -1.15 -22.95 38.58
C ALA A 99 0.25 -23.09 39.23
N GLY A 100 1.25 -22.38 38.67
CA GLY A 100 2.64 -22.40 39.15
C GLY A 100 3.44 -23.67 38.83
N ALA A 101 2.85 -24.67 38.16
CA ALA A 101 3.51 -25.95 37.88
C ALA A 101 4.20 -25.99 36.52
N GLU A 102 5.20 -26.87 36.40
CA GLU A 102 5.79 -27.23 35.09
C GLU A 102 5.09 -28.48 34.56
N ALA A 103 4.47 -28.37 33.37
CA ALA A 103 3.94 -29.54 32.66
C ALA A 103 4.94 -29.99 31.59
N ARG A 104 5.19 -31.30 31.53
CA ARG A 104 6.16 -31.88 30.58
C ARG A 104 5.46 -32.58 29.42
N VAL A 105 5.91 -32.31 28.21
CA VAL A 105 5.36 -32.84 26.95
C VAL A 105 6.44 -33.39 26.07
N GLU A 106 6.38 -34.66 25.72
CA GLU A 106 7.25 -35.28 24.72
C GLU A 106 6.52 -35.39 23.38
N LEU A 107 7.06 -34.79 22.36
CA LEU A 107 6.48 -34.78 21.01
C LEU A 107 7.35 -35.65 20.09
N ARG A 108 6.79 -36.69 19.52
CA ARG A 108 7.48 -37.59 18.59
C ARG A 108 7.08 -37.26 17.15
N LEU A 109 8.05 -36.82 16.35
CA LEU A 109 7.88 -36.48 14.94
C LEU A 109 8.22 -37.73 14.11
N ALA A 110 7.32 -38.16 13.25
CA ALA A 110 7.60 -39.21 12.27
C ALA A 110 8.37 -38.57 11.09
N GLU A 111 9.48 -39.18 10.68
CA GLU A 111 10.20 -38.78 9.46
C GLU A 111 9.27 -39.00 8.26
N THR A 112 8.98 -37.94 7.54
CA THR A 112 8.32 -38.04 6.25
C THR A 112 9.42 -38.18 5.21
N GLY A 113 9.57 -39.36 4.61
CA GLY A 113 10.55 -39.68 3.58
C GLY A 113 10.41 -38.92 2.25
N VAL A 114 9.66 -37.82 2.24
CA VAL A 114 9.57 -36.87 1.13
C VAL A 114 10.32 -35.62 1.58
N ALA A 115 11.56 -35.47 1.12
CA ALA A 115 12.23 -34.18 1.12
C ALA A 115 11.41 -33.23 0.27
N LEU A 116 10.49 -32.47 0.86
CA LEU A 116 9.78 -31.40 0.19
C LEU A 116 10.84 -30.39 -0.28
N ASP A 117 10.79 -30.03 -1.55
CA ASP A 117 11.54 -28.88 -2.06
C ASP A 117 11.28 -27.69 -1.12
N PRO A 118 12.30 -26.93 -0.69
CA PRO A 118 12.11 -25.75 0.15
C PRO A 118 11.03 -24.81 -0.35
N ILE A 119 10.85 -24.73 -1.65
CA ILE A 119 9.79 -23.99 -2.35
C ILE A 119 8.39 -24.51 -2.01
N GLU A 120 8.19 -25.85 -2.02
CA GLU A 120 6.89 -26.44 -1.65
C GLU A 120 6.58 -26.27 -0.17
N ALA A 121 7.59 -26.31 0.71
CA ALA A 121 7.41 -26.11 2.14
C ALA A 121 6.96 -24.68 2.48
N VAL A 122 7.49 -23.66 1.82
CA VAL A 122 7.08 -22.25 1.98
C VAL A 122 5.67 -22.04 1.43
N SER A 123 5.37 -22.52 0.22
CA SER A 123 4.04 -22.44 -0.39
C SER A 123 2.95 -23.07 0.51
N ARG A 124 3.24 -24.19 1.16
CA ARG A 124 2.29 -24.84 2.07
C ARG A 124 2.00 -24.01 3.30
N ARG A 125 3.02 -23.36 3.88
CA ARG A 125 2.85 -22.45 5.03
C ARG A 125 2.01 -21.23 4.69
N ASP A 126 2.19 -20.67 3.51
CA ASP A 126 1.43 -19.51 3.07
C ASP A 126 -0.03 -19.90 2.79
N ALA A 127 -0.28 -21.05 2.19
CA ALA A 127 -1.63 -21.60 2.02
C ALA A 127 -2.33 -21.90 3.37
N GLU A 128 -1.58 -22.43 4.37
CA GLU A 128 -2.10 -22.65 5.73
C GLU A 128 -2.49 -21.32 6.41
N ARG A 129 -1.71 -20.26 6.22
CA ARG A 129 -2.03 -18.93 6.77
C ARG A 129 -3.29 -18.34 6.11
N GLU A 130 -3.42 -18.43 4.79
CA GLU A 130 -4.63 -18.00 4.08
C GLU A 130 -5.86 -18.78 4.55
N ARG A 131 -5.72 -20.09 4.71
CA ARG A 131 -6.79 -20.93 5.23
C ARG A 131 -7.20 -20.51 6.63
N THR A 132 -6.25 -20.23 7.53
CA THR A 132 -6.50 -19.74 8.88
C THR A 132 -7.26 -18.43 8.87
N ARG A 133 -6.91 -17.49 7.98
CA ARG A 133 -7.64 -16.23 7.80
C ARG A 133 -9.06 -16.46 7.31
N PHE A 134 -9.23 -17.29 6.29
CA PHE A 134 -10.55 -17.68 5.83
C PHE A 134 -11.43 -18.20 6.98
N GLU A 135 -10.88 -18.96 7.91
CA GLU A 135 -11.60 -19.53 9.03
C GLU A 135 -11.81 -18.56 10.22
N SER A 136 -11.01 -17.50 10.32
CA SER A 136 -11.00 -16.61 11.48
C SER A 136 -11.55 -15.20 11.26
N GLU A 137 -11.63 -14.71 10.02
CA GLU A 137 -11.99 -13.33 9.73
C GLU A 137 -13.32 -13.24 8.98
N ALA A 138 -14.17 -12.29 9.38
CA ALA A 138 -15.37 -11.92 8.62
C ALA A 138 -15.05 -10.95 7.48
N GLY A 139 -13.93 -10.25 7.58
CA GLY A 139 -13.47 -9.24 6.62
C GLY A 139 -13.58 -9.70 5.17
N ILE A 140 -14.07 -8.81 4.31
CA ILE A 140 -14.56 -9.24 3.01
C ILE A 140 -13.44 -9.38 2.02
N THR A 141 -12.59 -8.38 1.88
CA THR A 141 -11.61 -8.37 0.80
C THR A 141 -10.23 -8.07 1.35
N SER A 142 -9.65 -9.03 2.06
CA SER A 142 -8.23 -9.03 2.39
C SER A 142 -7.49 -9.88 1.38
N ARG A 143 -6.50 -9.31 0.69
CA ARG A 143 -5.61 -10.00 -0.23
C ARG A 143 -4.18 -9.79 0.21
N VAL A 144 -3.49 -10.90 0.42
CA VAL A 144 -2.08 -10.89 0.84
C VAL A 144 -1.22 -11.37 -0.30
N ILE A 145 -0.17 -10.61 -0.59
CA ILE A 145 0.92 -11.00 -1.46
C ILE A 145 2.17 -11.12 -0.59
N THR A 146 2.80 -12.26 -0.63
CA THR A 146 4.04 -12.52 0.12
C THR A 146 5.24 -11.92 -0.61
N GLY A 147 6.34 -11.63 0.11
CA GLY A 147 7.57 -11.14 -0.50
C GLY A 147 8.12 -12.08 -1.60
N ARG A 148 7.83 -13.38 -1.51
CA ARG A 148 8.15 -14.33 -2.57
C ARG A 148 7.30 -14.11 -3.83
N GLU A 149 5.99 -13.96 -3.68
CA GLU A 149 5.09 -13.72 -4.81
C GLU A 149 5.40 -12.39 -5.51
N ILE A 150 5.79 -11.35 -4.73
CA ILE A 150 6.29 -10.09 -5.29
C ILE A 150 7.51 -10.33 -6.18
N LYS A 151 8.48 -11.16 -5.74
CA LYS A 151 9.69 -11.48 -6.50
C LYS A 151 9.45 -12.37 -7.74
N MET A 152 8.29 -13.02 -7.84
CA MET A 152 7.93 -13.86 -9.00
C MET A 152 7.31 -13.07 -10.14
N LEU A 153 6.71 -11.91 -9.84
CA LEU A 153 6.12 -11.06 -10.85
C LEU A 153 7.19 -10.38 -11.70
N PRO A 154 7.04 -10.37 -13.02
CA PRO A 154 7.90 -9.59 -13.89
C PRO A 154 7.78 -8.10 -13.52
N GLY A 155 8.91 -7.43 -13.37
CA GLY A 155 9.02 -6.01 -13.05
C GLY A 155 10.01 -5.30 -13.95
N LEU A 156 10.17 -4.00 -13.77
CA LEU A 156 11.12 -3.19 -14.53
C LEU A 156 12.55 -3.36 -13.95
N GLY A 157 13.16 -4.51 -14.24
CA GLY A 157 14.49 -4.85 -13.75
C GLY A 157 14.56 -5.27 -12.28
N GLU A 158 13.52 -5.03 -11.48
CA GLU A 158 13.40 -5.48 -10.10
C GLU A 158 11.96 -5.83 -9.72
N ALA A 159 11.82 -6.60 -8.67
CA ALA A 159 10.51 -6.92 -8.11
C ALA A 159 9.93 -5.71 -7.37
N ASP A 160 8.67 -5.39 -7.64
CA ASP A 160 8.01 -4.19 -7.12
C ASP A 160 6.70 -4.51 -6.41
N VAL A 161 6.50 -3.93 -5.21
CA VAL A 161 5.33 -4.18 -4.36
C VAL A 161 4.06 -3.60 -4.97
N MET A 162 4.11 -2.36 -5.50
CA MET A 162 2.94 -1.71 -6.07
C MET A 162 2.50 -2.40 -7.37
N ARG A 163 3.47 -2.81 -8.20
CA ARG A 163 3.19 -3.63 -9.40
C ARG A 163 2.58 -5.00 -9.05
N ALA A 164 2.90 -5.53 -7.86
CA ALA A 164 2.26 -6.74 -7.37
C ALA A 164 0.84 -6.49 -6.85
N VAL A 165 0.55 -5.29 -6.35
CA VAL A 165 -0.80 -4.87 -5.96
C VAL A 165 -1.69 -4.66 -7.19
N ASP A 166 -1.16 -4.18 -8.31
CA ASP A 166 -1.89 -3.94 -9.56
C ASP A 166 -2.61 -5.18 -10.12
N VAL A 167 -2.10 -6.39 -9.85
CA VAL A 167 -2.72 -7.65 -10.32
C VAL A 167 -3.74 -8.22 -9.34
N LEU A 168 -4.16 -7.45 -8.34
CA LEU A 168 -5.21 -7.83 -7.39
C LEU A 168 -6.59 -7.40 -7.90
N PRO A 169 -7.65 -8.15 -7.55
CA PRO A 169 -8.99 -7.82 -8.03
C PRO A 169 -9.46 -6.45 -7.52
N GLY A 170 -10.08 -5.68 -8.42
CA GLY A 170 -10.63 -4.37 -8.13
C GLY A 170 -9.60 -3.23 -8.12
N VAL A 171 -8.35 -3.51 -8.45
CA VAL A 171 -7.29 -2.50 -8.61
C VAL A 171 -7.18 -2.11 -10.08
N VAL A 172 -7.10 -0.83 -10.36
CA VAL A 172 -6.92 -0.27 -11.72
C VAL A 172 -5.72 0.65 -11.70
N ASN A 173 -4.78 0.38 -12.60
CA ASN A 173 -3.69 1.28 -12.93
C ASN A 173 -3.97 1.90 -14.32
N THR A 174 -3.80 3.20 -14.46
CA THR A 174 -4.15 3.93 -15.69
C THR A 174 -3.09 3.82 -16.77
N SER A 175 -1.80 3.65 -16.40
CA SER A 175 -0.70 3.57 -17.36
C SER A 175 0.50 2.77 -16.83
N ASP A 176 1.42 2.39 -17.73
CA ASP A 176 2.70 1.75 -17.36
C ASP A 176 3.63 2.67 -16.56
N PHE A 177 3.44 3.98 -16.66
CA PHE A 177 4.23 5.00 -15.98
C PHE A 177 3.61 5.46 -14.65
N SER A 178 2.47 4.89 -14.23
CA SER A 178 1.83 5.20 -12.96
C SER A 178 1.73 3.96 -12.10
N SER A 179 2.17 4.02 -10.85
CA SER A 179 1.81 3.05 -9.80
C SER A 179 0.73 3.61 -8.87
N ALA A 180 0.17 4.77 -9.18
CA ALA A 180 -1.02 5.26 -8.51
C ALA A 180 -2.17 4.31 -8.81
N PHE A 181 -2.56 3.53 -7.80
CA PHE A 181 -3.59 2.53 -7.95
C PHE A 181 -4.95 3.05 -7.47
N ASN A 182 -5.96 2.72 -8.24
CA ASN A 182 -7.34 3.09 -7.96
C ASN A 182 -8.11 1.82 -7.58
N VAL A 183 -8.83 1.84 -6.45
CA VAL A 183 -9.49 0.65 -5.94
C VAL A 183 -10.99 0.80 -6.00
N ARG A 184 -11.64 -0.05 -6.82
CA ARG A 184 -13.10 -0.11 -6.93
C ARG A 184 -13.73 1.26 -7.18
N GLY A 185 -13.11 2.08 -8.04
CA GLY A 185 -13.60 3.39 -8.44
C GLY A 185 -13.34 4.54 -7.43
N GLY A 186 -12.46 4.33 -6.47
CA GLY A 186 -11.87 5.40 -5.66
C GLY A 186 -10.63 5.97 -6.32
N SER A 187 -10.33 7.26 -6.10
CA SER A 187 -9.10 7.92 -6.53
C SER A 187 -7.88 7.49 -5.69
N ALA A 188 -6.70 7.75 -6.19
CA ALA A 188 -5.45 7.27 -5.59
C ALA A 188 -5.23 7.79 -4.16
N ASP A 189 -5.57 9.06 -3.89
CA ASP A 189 -5.49 9.71 -2.57
C ASP A 189 -6.45 9.11 -1.53
N GLN A 190 -7.47 8.37 -1.97
CA GLN A 190 -8.47 7.72 -1.13
C GLN A 190 -7.99 6.37 -0.56
N ASN A 191 -6.78 5.93 -0.91
CA ASN A 191 -6.17 4.73 -0.38
C ASN A 191 -5.25 5.07 0.80
N LEU A 192 -5.35 4.29 1.88
CA LEU A 192 -4.42 4.38 3.01
C LEU A 192 -3.27 3.41 2.77
N VAL A 193 -2.09 3.94 2.50
CA VAL A 193 -0.87 3.13 2.36
C VAL A 193 -0.08 3.21 3.65
N LEU A 194 0.26 2.05 4.22
CA LEU A 194 0.94 1.91 5.50
C LEU A 194 2.25 1.13 5.34
N LEU A 195 3.33 1.67 5.86
CA LEU A 195 4.60 0.97 6.08
C LEU A 195 4.71 0.62 7.57
N ASP A 196 4.65 -0.67 7.90
CA ASP A 196 4.67 -1.17 9.30
C ASP A 196 3.63 -0.50 10.23
N GLY A 197 2.49 -0.05 9.65
CA GLY A 197 1.40 0.60 10.37
C GLY A 197 1.48 2.13 10.42
N PHE A 198 2.47 2.76 9.76
CA PHE A 198 2.61 4.20 9.64
C PHE A 198 2.26 4.67 8.22
N PRO A 199 1.45 5.73 8.06
CA PRO A 199 1.07 6.24 6.75
C PRO A 199 2.29 6.67 5.94
N ILE A 200 2.22 6.49 4.61
CA ILE A 200 3.16 7.04 3.65
C ILE A 200 2.38 7.73 2.55
N PHE A 201 2.76 8.97 2.24
CA PHE A 201 2.19 9.74 1.15
C PHE A 201 2.97 9.44 -0.13
N ASN A 202 2.30 9.45 -1.29
CA ASN A 202 2.93 9.21 -2.59
C ASN A 202 3.94 8.04 -2.55
N PRO A 203 3.47 6.77 -2.46
CA PRO A 203 4.33 5.62 -2.18
C PRO A 203 5.08 5.11 -3.42
N PHE A 204 5.51 6.00 -4.32
CA PHE A 204 6.16 5.66 -5.58
C PHE A 204 7.22 6.67 -6.01
N HIS A 205 8.15 6.20 -6.83
CA HIS A 205 9.21 6.94 -7.48
C HIS A 205 8.91 7.16 -8.96
N LEU A 206 9.47 8.22 -9.55
CA LEU A 206 9.38 8.58 -10.99
C LEU A 206 7.96 8.45 -11.52
N GLY A 207 7.02 9.20 -10.92
CA GLY A 207 5.62 9.22 -11.34
C GLY A 207 4.87 7.91 -11.17
N GLY A 208 5.48 6.89 -10.57
CA GLY A 208 4.87 5.59 -10.38
C GLY A 208 5.57 4.44 -11.10
N LEU A 209 6.77 4.67 -11.60
CA LEU A 209 7.53 3.62 -12.26
C LEU A 209 8.01 2.55 -11.28
N PHE A 210 8.37 2.95 -10.06
CA PHE A 210 8.80 2.09 -8.97
C PHE A 210 8.08 2.44 -7.69
N SER A 211 7.90 1.46 -6.80
CA SER A 211 7.43 1.72 -5.44
C SER A 211 8.57 2.13 -4.52
N VAL A 212 8.23 2.85 -3.45
CA VAL A 212 9.16 3.18 -2.35
C VAL A 212 9.57 1.94 -1.52
N PHE A 213 8.94 0.80 -1.74
CA PHE A 213 9.16 -0.42 -0.95
C PHE A 213 10.23 -1.30 -1.58
N ASN A 214 11.38 -1.44 -0.93
CA ASN A 214 12.38 -2.42 -1.34
C ASN A 214 11.84 -3.84 -1.11
N SER A 215 11.65 -4.63 -2.18
CA SER A 215 11.10 -5.98 -2.13
C SER A 215 11.91 -6.96 -1.26
N ASP A 216 13.22 -6.72 -1.08
CA ASP A 216 14.08 -7.53 -0.21
C ASP A 216 13.79 -7.28 1.28
N ALA A 217 13.32 -6.09 1.63
CA ALA A 217 12.93 -5.72 2.98
C ALA A 217 11.49 -6.15 3.34
N VAL A 218 10.63 -6.40 2.33
CA VAL A 218 9.20 -6.67 2.53
C VAL A 218 8.97 -8.14 2.88
N ALA A 219 8.20 -8.39 3.94
CA ALA A 219 7.70 -9.70 4.31
C ALA A 219 6.38 -10.01 3.59
N ARG A 220 5.47 -9.05 3.53
CA ARG A 220 4.16 -9.17 2.89
C ARG A 220 3.54 -7.79 2.64
N ALA A 221 2.64 -7.74 1.67
CA ALA A 221 1.71 -6.64 1.44
C ALA A 221 0.28 -7.18 1.55
N GLU A 222 -0.60 -6.45 2.23
CA GLU A 222 -2.00 -6.78 2.42
C GLU A 222 -2.89 -5.65 1.96
N LEU A 223 -3.73 -5.92 0.95
CA LEU A 223 -4.72 -4.98 0.45
C LEU A 223 -6.10 -5.32 1.02
N LEU A 224 -6.72 -4.35 1.70
CA LEU A 224 -8.13 -4.36 2.10
C LEU A 224 -8.90 -3.46 1.15
N SER A 225 -9.57 -4.02 0.16
CA SER A 225 -10.27 -3.25 -0.89
C SER A 225 -11.72 -2.90 -0.54
N GLY A 226 -12.09 -3.03 0.73
CA GLY A 226 -13.38 -2.62 1.29
C GLY A 226 -13.82 -3.48 2.46
N GLY A 227 -14.83 -3.04 3.22
CA GLY A 227 -15.30 -3.75 4.41
C GLY A 227 -14.27 -3.81 5.54
N PHE A 228 -13.27 -2.92 5.53
CA PHE A 228 -12.23 -2.92 6.57
C PHE A 228 -12.76 -2.40 7.91
N GLY A 229 -12.18 -2.95 8.99
CA GLY A 229 -12.63 -2.76 10.37
C GLY A 229 -12.58 -1.32 10.87
N ALA A 230 -13.26 -1.04 11.99
CA ALA A 230 -13.35 0.28 12.60
C ALA A 230 -11.99 0.85 13.06
N GLU A 231 -10.97 0.01 13.15
CA GLU A 231 -9.60 0.40 13.46
C GLU A 231 -8.92 1.27 12.39
N TYR A 232 -9.39 1.21 11.14
CA TYR A 232 -8.86 2.02 10.03
C TYR A 232 -9.75 3.23 9.77
N GLY A 233 -9.15 4.41 9.62
CA GLY A 233 -9.82 5.68 9.34
C GLY A 233 -9.01 6.60 8.46
N GLY A 234 -9.55 7.79 8.16
CA GLY A 234 -8.88 8.85 7.42
C GLY A 234 -8.72 8.61 5.92
N ARG A 235 -9.24 7.50 5.38
CA ARG A 235 -9.33 7.20 3.95
C ARG A 235 -10.60 6.42 3.64
N VAL A 236 -11.12 6.55 2.42
CA VAL A 236 -12.44 6.03 2.06
C VAL A 236 -12.42 4.88 1.06
N SER A 237 -11.31 4.59 0.36
CA SER A 237 -11.28 3.57 -0.70
C SER A 237 -10.74 2.22 -0.24
N SER A 238 -9.47 2.16 0.14
CA SER A 238 -8.79 0.92 0.54
C SER A 238 -7.72 1.15 1.59
N VAL A 239 -7.18 0.05 2.14
CA VAL A 239 -5.98 0.06 3.00
C VAL A 239 -4.96 -0.91 2.43
N LEU A 240 -3.78 -0.42 2.09
CA LEU A 240 -2.61 -1.23 1.74
C LEU A 240 -1.64 -1.20 2.91
N SER A 241 -1.44 -2.34 3.55
CA SER A 241 -0.46 -2.50 4.64
C SER A 241 0.74 -3.28 4.15
N VAL A 242 1.90 -2.64 4.12
CA VAL A 242 3.18 -3.26 3.78
C VAL A 242 3.94 -3.50 5.08
N GLU A 243 4.25 -4.76 5.36
CA GLU A 243 5.01 -5.16 6.53
C GLU A 243 6.42 -5.58 6.12
N THR A 244 7.39 -5.07 6.85
CA THR A 244 8.80 -5.42 6.62
C THR A 244 9.21 -6.65 7.42
N LYS A 245 10.30 -7.28 6.98
CA LYS A 245 10.92 -8.40 7.68
C LYS A 245 11.32 -7.96 9.10
N PRO A 246 11.16 -8.80 10.13
CA PRO A 246 11.44 -8.39 11.51
C PRO A 246 12.94 -8.26 11.83
N GLY A 247 13.82 -8.63 10.92
CA GLY A 247 15.25 -8.79 11.20
C GLY A 247 15.54 -10.00 12.09
N GLY A 248 16.83 -10.25 12.32
CA GLY A 248 17.27 -11.39 13.12
C GLY A 248 17.10 -12.73 12.39
N GLY A 249 17.68 -13.77 12.98
CA GLY A 249 17.57 -15.13 12.45
C GLY A 249 18.41 -16.10 13.25
N PRO A 250 18.29 -17.44 12.99
CA PRO A 250 19.06 -18.46 13.70
C PRO A 250 20.58 -18.34 13.45
N GLU A 251 20.98 -17.78 12.32
CA GLU A 251 22.39 -17.61 11.92
C GLU A 251 22.99 -16.30 12.42
N GLY A 252 22.23 -15.45 13.09
CA GLY A 252 22.69 -14.23 13.73
C GLY A 252 22.80 -13.03 12.79
N PHE A 253 23.41 -13.18 11.63
CA PHE A 253 23.57 -12.14 10.59
C PHE A 253 23.25 -12.73 9.21
N GLY A 254 22.61 -11.96 8.35
CA GLY A 254 22.35 -12.29 6.96
C GLY A 254 22.37 -11.04 6.08
N ALA A 255 22.60 -11.24 4.80
CA ALA A 255 22.59 -10.20 3.80
C ALA A 255 21.90 -10.67 2.53
N GLU A 256 21.11 -9.80 1.94
CA GLU A 256 20.55 -9.96 0.61
C GLU A 256 21.04 -8.80 -0.27
N ALA A 257 21.49 -9.09 -1.47
CA ALA A 257 21.92 -8.07 -2.42
C ALA A 257 21.33 -8.36 -3.79
N GLY A 258 20.99 -7.33 -4.53
CA GLY A 258 20.48 -7.43 -5.89
C GLY A 258 21.07 -6.33 -6.76
N VAL A 259 21.41 -6.71 -7.99
CA VAL A 259 21.84 -5.77 -9.04
C VAL A 259 21.05 -6.10 -10.29
N SER A 260 20.41 -5.10 -10.86
CA SER A 260 19.71 -5.18 -12.14
C SER A 260 20.28 -4.17 -13.13
N LEU A 261 19.70 -4.11 -14.31
CA LEU A 261 20.06 -3.09 -15.29
C LEU A 261 19.81 -1.65 -14.80
N LEU A 262 18.84 -1.45 -13.90
CA LEU A 262 18.34 -0.11 -13.56
C LEU A 262 18.63 0.31 -12.11
N ALA A 263 18.83 -0.65 -11.19
CA ALA A 263 19.02 -0.36 -9.78
C ALA A 263 19.89 -1.42 -9.07
N SER A 264 20.50 -1.01 -7.97
CA SER A 264 21.12 -1.90 -7.00
C SER A 264 20.46 -1.73 -5.64
N ARG A 265 20.39 -2.85 -4.91
CA ARG A 265 19.80 -2.90 -3.57
C ARG A 265 20.60 -3.82 -2.67
N VAL A 266 20.60 -3.50 -1.39
CA VAL A 266 21.18 -4.32 -0.33
C VAL A 266 20.24 -4.32 0.86
N ASN A 267 20.10 -5.48 1.49
CA ASN A 267 19.33 -5.65 2.72
C ASN A 267 20.18 -6.44 3.72
N LEU A 268 20.54 -5.82 4.81
CA LEU A 268 21.31 -6.41 5.91
C LEU A 268 20.36 -6.65 7.08
N HIS A 269 20.49 -7.80 7.73
CA HIS A 269 19.69 -8.09 8.90
C HIS A 269 20.49 -8.93 9.91
N GLY A 270 20.10 -8.82 11.17
CA GLY A 270 20.80 -9.56 12.20
C GLY A 270 20.12 -9.47 13.55
N ASN A 271 20.68 -10.24 14.51
CA ASN A 271 20.24 -10.15 15.90
C ASN A 271 20.84 -8.89 16.54
N LEU A 272 20.06 -8.22 17.40
CA LEU A 272 20.57 -7.10 18.17
C LEU A 272 21.66 -7.57 19.14
N PRO A 273 22.77 -6.81 19.30
CA PRO A 273 23.79 -7.12 20.28
C PRO A 273 23.21 -7.20 21.71
N ARG A 274 23.65 -8.17 22.52
CA ARG A 274 23.16 -8.38 23.89
C ARG A 274 23.19 -7.14 24.77
N GLY A 275 24.22 -6.27 24.59
CA GLY A 275 24.31 -4.99 25.31
C GLY A 275 23.15 -4.05 24.99
N VAL A 276 22.80 -3.95 23.72
CA VAL A 276 21.65 -3.13 23.24
C VAL A 276 20.33 -3.72 23.71
N GLN A 277 20.17 -5.06 23.66
CA GLN A 277 18.96 -5.72 24.17
C GLN A 277 18.74 -5.39 25.66
N ARG A 278 19.77 -5.48 26.50
CA ARG A 278 19.70 -5.16 27.94
C ARG A 278 19.41 -3.67 28.20
N LEU A 279 20.05 -2.77 27.44
CA LEU A 279 19.85 -1.32 27.55
C LEU A 279 18.39 -0.94 27.26
N LEU A 280 17.75 -1.63 26.34
CA LEU A 280 16.37 -1.43 25.91
C LEU A 280 15.35 -2.30 26.68
N GLY A 281 15.80 -3.01 27.73
CA GLY A 281 14.95 -3.85 28.57
C GLY A 281 14.42 -5.11 27.89
N GLY A 282 15.13 -5.60 26.84
CA GLY A 282 14.71 -6.75 26.03
C GLY A 282 15.52 -8.01 26.29
N ASP A 283 14.91 -9.16 26.02
CA ASP A 283 15.52 -10.49 26.13
C ASP A 283 16.00 -11.02 24.76
N ALA A 284 15.40 -10.55 23.67
CA ALA A 284 15.73 -10.88 22.29
C ALA A 284 15.43 -9.71 21.36
N GLY A 285 16.01 -9.72 20.19
CA GLY A 285 15.69 -8.67 19.20
C GLY A 285 16.47 -8.85 17.91
N GLY A 286 15.92 -8.27 16.84
CA GLY A 286 16.50 -8.24 15.50
C GLY A 286 16.48 -6.85 14.91
N TRP A 287 17.37 -6.63 13.96
CA TRP A 287 17.43 -5.39 13.16
C TRP A 287 17.53 -5.73 11.69
N MET A 288 17.07 -4.80 10.86
CA MET A 288 17.19 -4.82 9.41
C MET A 288 17.55 -3.41 8.93
N LEU A 289 18.46 -3.34 7.96
CA LEU A 289 18.83 -2.12 7.24
C LEU A 289 18.81 -2.42 5.75
N SER A 290 18.08 -1.64 4.99
CA SER A 290 17.93 -1.78 3.55
C SER A 290 18.29 -0.48 2.86
N ALA A 291 19.03 -0.56 1.76
CA ALA A 291 19.36 0.57 0.90
C ALA A 291 19.13 0.20 -0.57
N ARG A 292 18.66 1.16 -1.36
CA ARG A 292 18.46 1.02 -2.81
C ARG A 292 18.84 2.33 -3.51
N ARG A 293 19.47 2.22 -4.69
CA ARG A 293 19.73 3.33 -5.60
C ARG A 293 19.53 2.89 -7.04
N SER A 294 18.79 3.68 -7.81
CA SER A 294 18.78 3.53 -9.27
C SER A 294 19.95 4.28 -9.90
N TYR A 295 20.29 3.92 -11.12
CA TYR A 295 21.37 4.54 -11.89
C TYR A 295 21.00 4.76 -13.36
N PHE A 296 19.78 5.29 -13.59
CA PHE A 296 19.34 5.74 -14.90
C PHE A 296 20.30 6.81 -15.47
N ASP A 297 20.75 7.71 -14.58
CA ASP A 297 21.74 8.73 -14.81
C ASP A 297 23.09 8.19 -15.35
N VAL A 298 23.37 6.91 -15.17
CA VAL A 298 24.61 6.26 -15.63
C VAL A 298 24.36 5.31 -16.79
N VAL A 299 23.35 4.44 -16.67
CA VAL A 299 23.12 3.34 -17.64
C VAL A 299 22.49 3.84 -18.93
N LEU A 300 21.61 4.82 -18.88
CA LEU A 300 20.98 5.40 -20.07
C LEU A 300 21.87 6.40 -20.80
N LYS A 301 22.88 6.97 -20.15
CA LYS A 301 23.74 8.01 -20.70
C LYS A 301 24.32 7.72 -22.11
N PRO A 302 24.68 6.46 -22.49
CA PRO A 302 25.12 6.15 -23.85
C PRO A 302 24.04 6.24 -24.92
N LEU A 303 22.74 6.23 -24.51
CA LEU A 303 21.57 6.24 -25.39
C LEU A 303 20.86 7.60 -25.34
N VAL A 304 20.68 8.11 -24.14
CA VAL A 304 20.02 9.38 -23.81
C VAL A 304 20.52 9.86 -22.46
N ASP A 305 20.89 11.12 -22.36
CA ASP A 305 21.24 11.70 -21.06
C ASP A 305 19.96 11.96 -20.27
N PHE A 306 19.56 10.99 -19.44
CA PHE A 306 18.37 11.08 -18.60
C PHE A 306 18.79 11.15 -17.14
N PRO A 307 19.03 12.34 -16.60
CA PRO A 307 19.64 12.58 -15.29
C PRO A 307 18.62 12.40 -14.17
N TYR A 308 18.14 11.15 -14.01
CA TYR A 308 17.24 10.74 -12.94
C TYR A 308 17.88 9.68 -12.07
N HIS A 309 17.70 9.83 -10.75
CA HIS A 309 17.98 8.77 -9.81
C HIS A 309 17.04 8.80 -8.59
N LEU A 310 16.78 7.63 -8.04
CA LEU A 310 16.15 7.46 -6.74
C LEU A 310 17.15 6.89 -5.72
N THR A 311 16.95 7.22 -4.46
CA THR A 311 17.70 6.65 -3.33
C THR A 311 16.76 6.37 -2.18
N ASP A 312 16.76 5.14 -1.65
CA ASP A 312 16.01 4.73 -0.47
C ASP A 312 16.92 4.21 0.62
N LEU A 313 16.59 4.56 1.84
CA LEU A 313 17.15 3.97 3.05
C LEU A 313 16.03 3.59 4.00
N GLN A 314 16.00 2.35 4.44
CA GLN A 314 15.01 1.81 5.36
C GLN A 314 15.67 1.04 6.49
N GLY A 315 15.20 1.23 7.71
CA GLY A 315 15.68 0.48 8.86
C GLY A 315 14.56 0.07 9.80
N THR A 316 14.68 -1.12 10.38
CA THR A 316 13.77 -1.57 11.44
C THR A 316 14.56 -2.20 12.57
N ALA A 317 14.08 -2.03 13.80
CA ALA A 317 14.56 -2.78 14.96
C ALA A 317 13.34 -3.31 15.74
N THR A 318 13.40 -4.59 16.08
CA THR A 318 12.37 -5.25 16.88
C THR A 318 12.99 -5.80 18.14
N ILE A 319 12.40 -5.49 19.30
CA ILE A 319 12.89 -5.87 20.61
C ILE A 319 11.77 -6.61 21.33
N GLU A 320 12.04 -7.81 21.81
CA GLU A 320 11.12 -8.59 22.62
C GLU A 320 11.41 -8.31 24.11
N THR A 321 10.42 -7.77 24.83
CA THR A 321 10.57 -7.42 26.25
C THR A 321 10.26 -8.62 27.15
N GLY A 322 10.89 -8.69 28.34
CA GLY A 322 10.74 -9.79 29.29
C GLY A 322 9.30 -10.06 29.75
N GLY A 323 8.36 -9.15 29.51
CA GLY A 323 6.91 -9.30 29.75
C GLY A 323 6.14 -9.98 28.59
N GLY A 324 6.82 -10.45 27.54
CA GLY A 324 6.19 -10.99 26.33
C GLY A 324 5.67 -9.88 25.38
N GLY A 325 6.05 -8.64 25.65
CA GLY A 325 5.77 -7.50 24.77
C GLY A 325 6.80 -7.40 23.65
N ARG A 326 6.53 -6.49 22.72
CA ARG A 326 7.37 -6.21 21.57
C ARG A 326 7.41 -4.71 21.31
N VAL A 327 8.60 -4.17 21.17
CA VAL A 327 8.83 -2.81 20.65
C VAL A 327 9.37 -2.93 19.22
N ARG A 328 8.76 -2.20 18.29
CA ARG A 328 9.23 -2.09 16.91
C ARG A 328 9.51 -0.63 16.58
N LEU A 329 10.70 -0.36 16.10
CA LEU A 329 11.14 0.92 15.57
C LEU A 329 11.22 0.81 14.05
N VAL A 330 10.76 1.83 13.35
CA VAL A 330 10.73 1.91 11.89
C VAL A 330 11.28 3.25 11.45
N GLY A 331 12.19 3.23 10.49
CA GLY A 331 12.69 4.41 9.80
C GLY A 331 12.72 4.17 8.30
N TYR A 332 12.26 5.13 7.52
CA TYR A 332 12.36 5.15 6.07
C TYR A 332 12.63 6.57 5.60
N THR A 333 13.50 6.73 4.63
CA THR A 333 13.66 7.94 3.83
C THR A 333 13.93 7.56 2.39
N GLY A 334 13.23 8.19 1.46
CA GLY A 334 13.39 8.02 0.02
C GLY A 334 13.40 9.38 -0.65
N GLN A 335 14.23 9.53 -1.66
CA GLN A 335 14.35 10.75 -2.45
C GLN A 335 14.51 10.42 -3.93
N ASP A 336 13.82 11.18 -4.75
CA ASP A 336 13.93 11.23 -6.20
C ASP A 336 14.54 12.56 -6.60
N VAL A 337 15.41 12.52 -7.61
CA VAL A 337 15.99 13.70 -8.24
C VAL A 337 15.93 13.54 -9.76
N LEU A 338 15.21 14.41 -10.41
CA LEU A 338 15.18 14.58 -11.85
C LEU A 338 15.73 15.97 -12.19
N ASP A 339 16.90 16.02 -12.80
CA ASP A 339 17.58 17.27 -13.13
C ASP A 339 17.78 17.41 -14.67
N LEU A 340 16.81 17.99 -15.35
CA LEU A 340 16.82 18.23 -16.78
C LEU A 340 17.39 19.60 -17.14
N THR A 341 18.18 20.20 -16.25
CA THR A 341 18.79 21.54 -16.45
C THR A 341 19.66 21.59 -17.70
N ASP A 342 20.45 20.53 -17.94
CA ASP A 342 21.38 20.42 -19.08
C ASP A 342 20.91 19.33 -20.08
N PHE A 343 19.61 18.99 -20.08
CA PHE A 343 19.09 17.92 -20.92
C PHE A 343 18.87 18.40 -22.39
N ASP A 344 19.61 17.80 -23.32
CA ASP A 344 19.40 17.96 -24.77
C ASP A 344 18.77 16.68 -25.35
N PRO A 345 17.49 16.69 -25.72
CA PRO A 345 16.85 15.51 -26.29
C PRO A 345 17.43 15.21 -27.68
N PRO A 346 17.86 13.98 -27.96
CA PRO A 346 18.42 13.61 -29.24
C PRO A 346 17.38 13.75 -30.36
N GLY A 347 17.73 14.55 -31.40
CA GLY A 347 16.93 14.68 -32.62
C GLY A 347 15.94 15.83 -32.64
N LEU A 348 15.95 16.73 -31.69
CA LEU A 348 15.34 18.05 -31.79
C LEU A 348 16.43 19.06 -32.20
N GLU A 349 16.22 19.79 -33.30
CA GLU A 349 17.04 20.94 -33.61
C GLU A 349 16.71 22.09 -32.64
N GLU A 350 17.69 22.92 -32.29
CA GLU A 350 17.54 24.02 -31.31
C GLU A 350 16.37 24.98 -31.61
N ASP A 351 15.88 24.99 -32.84
CA ASP A 351 14.79 25.86 -33.33
C ASP A 351 13.38 25.18 -33.27
N GLU A 352 13.26 23.91 -32.95
CA GLU A 352 11.98 23.16 -33.05
C GLU A 352 11.13 23.05 -31.78
N GLY A 353 11.39 23.80 -30.76
CA GLY A 353 10.54 23.89 -29.58
C GLY A 353 11.31 24.07 -28.28
N ALA A 354 10.73 24.79 -27.36
CA ALA A 354 11.31 25.04 -26.06
C ALA A 354 11.50 23.69 -25.32
N VAL A 355 12.73 23.23 -25.15
CA VAL A 355 13.08 22.14 -24.24
C VAL A 355 12.83 22.64 -22.83
N LEU A 356 11.87 22.07 -22.15
CA LEU A 356 11.54 22.46 -20.79
C LEU A 356 12.66 22.00 -19.84
N ARG A 357 13.51 22.92 -19.42
CA ARG A 357 14.60 22.66 -18.46
C ARG A 357 14.09 22.75 -17.04
N ILE A 358 13.89 21.59 -16.42
CA ILE A 358 13.33 21.49 -15.06
C ILE A 358 14.28 20.79 -14.11
N LYS A 359 14.16 21.15 -12.84
CA LYS A 359 14.67 20.39 -11.72
C LYS A 359 13.53 20.02 -10.80
N TRP A 360 13.34 18.72 -10.59
CA TRP A 360 12.27 18.20 -9.76
C TRP A 360 12.81 17.22 -8.71
N ASP A 361 12.62 17.58 -7.45
CA ASP A 361 13.00 16.79 -6.28
C ASP A 361 11.76 16.44 -5.50
N TRP A 362 11.61 15.16 -5.10
CA TRP A 362 10.53 14.75 -4.18
C TRP A 362 10.94 13.57 -3.31
N GLY A 363 10.21 13.35 -2.21
CA GLY A 363 10.53 12.23 -1.34
C GLY A 363 9.70 12.13 -0.07
N ASN A 364 9.87 10.99 0.59
CA ASN A 364 9.18 10.64 1.81
C ASN A 364 10.15 10.41 2.97
N THR A 365 9.69 10.72 4.19
CA THR A 365 10.35 10.30 5.43
C THR A 365 9.29 9.74 6.37
N VAL A 366 9.53 8.55 6.92
CA VAL A 366 8.69 7.91 7.94
C VAL A 366 9.54 7.52 9.13
N LEU A 367 9.15 7.94 10.32
CA LEU A 367 9.73 7.52 11.59
C LEU A 367 8.62 7.00 12.49
N GLY A 368 8.76 5.82 13.03
CA GLY A 368 7.73 5.21 13.85
C GLY A 368 8.25 4.35 14.98
N ALA A 369 7.49 4.33 16.07
CA ALA A 369 7.67 3.42 17.20
C ALA A 369 6.33 2.77 17.54
N ARG A 370 6.32 1.47 17.72
CA ARG A 370 5.16 0.67 18.11
C ARG A 370 5.51 -0.25 19.25
N LEU A 371 4.74 -0.16 20.32
CA LEU A 371 4.78 -1.08 21.46
C LEU A 371 3.56 -1.99 21.40
N GLU A 372 3.76 -3.28 21.48
CA GLU A 372 2.72 -4.28 21.70
C GLU A 372 3.00 -4.97 23.02
N GLN A 373 2.05 -4.94 23.96
CA GLN A 373 2.23 -5.44 25.31
C GLN A 373 1.02 -6.26 25.75
N PRO A 374 1.19 -7.59 25.98
CA PRO A 374 0.18 -8.37 26.67
C PRO A 374 0.15 -8.01 28.16
N PHE A 375 -1.04 -7.83 28.71
CA PHE A 375 -1.27 -7.71 30.15
C PHE A 375 -2.59 -8.41 30.55
N GLY A 376 -2.50 -9.40 31.39
CA GLY A 376 -3.64 -10.27 31.69
C GLY A 376 -4.23 -10.87 30.41
N ASN A 377 -5.53 -10.65 30.19
CA ASN A 377 -6.24 -11.11 28.98
C ASN A 377 -6.30 -10.04 27.86
N TRP A 378 -5.65 -8.90 28.05
CA TRP A 378 -5.57 -7.85 27.06
C TRP A 378 -4.27 -7.93 26.27
N VAL A 379 -4.33 -7.55 25.00
CA VAL A 379 -3.16 -7.18 24.20
C VAL A 379 -3.33 -5.72 23.84
N ALA A 380 -2.46 -4.87 24.35
CA ALA A 380 -2.46 -3.44 24.02
C ALA A 380 -1.37 -3.12 23.02
N THR A 381 -1.68 -2.19 22.13
CA THR A 381 -0.74 -1.62 21.18
C THR A 381 -0.75 -0.10 21.35
N ALA A 382 0.43 0.49 21.41
CA ALA A 382 0.61 1.94 21.33
C ALA A 382 1.60 2.26 20.21
N SER A 383 1.33 3.27 19.41
CA SER A 383 2.22 3.71 18.34
C SER A 383 2.30 5.22 18.26
N LEU A 384 3.49 5.71 17.89
CA LEU A 384 3.77 7.10 17.60
C LEU A 384 4.54 7.16 16.28
N GLY A 385 4.06 7.95 15.33
CA GLY A 385 4.65 8.07 14.00
C GLY A 385 4.74 9.51 13.54
N LEU A 386 5.78 9.79 12.77
CA LEU A 386 5.99 11.01 11.99
C LEU A 386 6.14 10.60 10.53
N THR A 387 5.32 11.17 9.67
CA THR A 387 5.44 11.04 8.22
C THR A 387 5.57 12.42 7.61
N ARG A 388 6.47 12.56 6.65
CA ARG A 388 6.65 13.78 5.87
C ARG A 388 6.80 13.40 4.40
N TYR A 389 6.09 14.10 3.53
CA TYR A 389 6.31 14.13 2.08
C TYR A 389 6.62 15.56 1.66
N GLY A 390 7.45 15.72 0.66
CA GLY A 390 7.73 17.01 0.05
C GLY A 390 8.17 16.86 -1.38
N GLU A 391 7.80 17.84 -2.18
CA GLU A 391 8.23 17.99 -3.57
C GLU A 391 8.55 19.44 -3.89
N ALA A 392 9.47 19.64 -4.83
CA ALA A 392 9.86 20.94 -5.34
C ALA A 392 10.20 20.81 -6.82
N LEU A 393 9.50 21.58 -7.66
CA LEU A 393 9.71 21.70 -9.09
C LEU A 393 10.14 23.14 -9.40
N GLY A 394 11.28 23.31 -10.05
CA GLY A 394 11.80 24.59 -10.54
C GLY A 394 12.07 24.53 -12.04
N PHE A 395 12.08 25.69 -12.66
CA PHE A 395 12.32 25.87 -14.08
C PHE A 395 13.60 26.67 -14.28
N THR A 396 14.58 26.12 -15.00
CA THR A 396 15.90 26.78 -15.18
C THR A 396 15.81 28.01 -16.05
N ASP A 397 14.99 27.94 -17.13
CA ASP A 397 14.79 29.04 -18.06
C ASP A 397 13.90 30.15 -17.44
N PHE A 398 13.17 29.82 -16.38
CA PHE A 398 12.32 30.72 -15.63
C PHE A 398 12.65 30.62 -14.13
N PRO A 399 13.81 31.17 -13.69
CA PRO A 399 14.31 30.94 -12.31
C PRO A 399 13.37 31.46 -11.21
N ASP A 400 12.48 32.40 -11.55
CA ASP A 400 11.44 32.94 -10.66
C ASP A 400 10.13 32.14 -10.76
N THR A 401 10.14 30.96 -11.42
CA THR A 401 8.99 30.05 -11.51
C THR A 401 9.30 28.76 -10.76
N ARG A 402 8.51 28.45 -9.73
CA ARG A 402 8.68 27.27 -8.91
C ARG A 402 7.37 26.81 -8.28
N PHE A 403 7.28 25.50 -8.08
CA PHE A 403 6.16 24.86 -7.38
C PHE A 403 6.71 24.00 -6.24
N SER A 404 6.04 24.02 -5.11
CA SER A 404 6.38 23.11 -4.03
C SER A 404 5.14 22.69 -3.24
N SER A 405 5.14 21.44 -2.77
CA SER A 405 4.11 20.90 -1.91
C SER A 405 4.76 20.11 -0.77
N HIS A 406 4.32 20.35 0.45
CA HIS A 406 4.81 19.64 1.62
C HIS A 406 3.63 19.24 2.51
N ILE A 407 3.63 18.00 2.98
CA ILE A 407 2.70 17.54 4.00
C ILE A 407 3.46 16.83 5.11
N THR A 408 3.09 17.13 6.36
CA THR A 408 3.65 16.49 7.55
C THR A 408 2.52 15.97 8.43
N GLN A 409 2.62 14.72 8.84
CA GLN A 409 1.64 14.08 9.70
C GLN A 409 2.31 13.47 10.94
N VAL A 410 1.77 13.76 12.10
CA VAL A 410 2.15 13.13 13.37
C VAL A 410 0.96 12.37 13.90
N THR A 411 1.09 11.06 14.07
CA THR A 411 0.02 10.17 14.53
C THR A 411 0.41 9.51 15.85
N ALA A 412 -0.46 9.62 16.84
CA ALA A 412 -0.41 8.88 18.09
C ALA A 412 -1.66 7.98 18.16
N ARG A 413 -1.47 6.68 18.37
CA ARG A 413 -2.55 5.70 18.42
C ARG A 413 -2.33 4.73 19.56
N ALA A 414 -3.42 4.37 20.22
CA ALA A 414 -3.45 3.29 21.21
C ALA A 414 -4.69 2.44 20.97
N ASP A 415 -4.51 1.12 20.96
CA ASP A 415 -5.61 0.18 20.89
C ASP A 415 -5.36 -1.03 21.81
N ALA A 416 -6.44 -1.68 22.23
CA ALA A 416 -6.38 -2.88 23.04
C ALA A 416 -7.46 -3.88 22.64
N GLY A 417 -7.08 -5.15 22.60
CA GLY A 417 -7.98 -6.25 22.30
C GLY A 417 -8.08 -7.23 23.46
N ARG A 418 -9.28 -7.78 23.68
CA ARG A 418 -9.55 -8.78 24.73
C ARG A 418 -10.60 -9.79 24.27
N PRO A 419 -10.36 -11.11 24.44
CA PRO A 419 -11.43 -12.09 24.41
C PRO A 419 -12.32 -11.94 25.66
N LEU A 420 -13.58 -11.60 25.48
CA LEU A 420 -14.60 -11.53 26.54
C LEU A 420 -15.14 -12.92 26.85
N SER A 421 -15.20 -13.78 25.83
CA SER A 421 -15.56 -15.20 25.92
C SER A 421 -14.88 -15.94 24.74
N PRO A 422 -14.94 -17.28 24.68
CA PRO A 422 -14.44 -18.05 23.54
C PRO A 422 -15.08 -17.67 22.19
N ARG A 423 -16.24 -16.99 22.23
CA ARG A 423 -17.03 -16.61 21.05
C ARG A 423 -17.06 -15.10 20.79
N LEU A 424 -16.51 -14.29 21.71
CA LEU A 424 -16.63 -12.85 21.65
C LEU A 424 -15.28 -12.18 21.97
N THR A 425 -14.76 -11.40 21.03
CA THR A 425 -13.55 -10.58 21.22
C THR A 425 -13.93 -9.11 21.06
N LEU A 426 -13.47 -8.27 21.97
CA LEU A 426 -13.62 -6.82 21.93
C LEU A 426 -12.27 -6.20 21.53
N LYS A 427 -12.30 -5.21 20.62
CA LYS A 427 -11.19 -4.32 20.30
C LYS A 427 -11.65 -2.88 20.46
N LEU A 428 -10.88 -2.09 21.19
CA LEU A 428 -11.12 -0.66 21.42
C LEU A 428 -9.85 0.11 21.06
N GLY A 429 -9.98 1.34 20.61
CA GLY A 429 -8.82 2.18 20.37
C GLY A 429 -9.16 3.64 20.21
N ALA A 430 -8.11 4.46 20.32
CA ALA A 430 -8.14 5.88 20.08
C ALA A 430 -6.92 6.30 19.23
N GLU A 431 -7.09 7.35 18.45
CA GLU A 431 -6.08 7.89 17.56
C GLU A 431 -6.17 9.41 17.55
N ALA A 432 -5.02 10.08 17.58
CA ALA A 432 -4.90 11.51 17.35
C ALA A 432 -3.87 11.74 16.25
N THR A 433 -4.27 12.42 15.19
CA THR A 433 -3.42 12.70 14.04
C THR A 433 -3.41 14.20 13.76
N ARG A 434 -2.25 14.83 13.85
CA ARG A 434 -2.05 16.20 13.40
C ARG A 434 -1.48 16.17 12.00
N THR A 435 -2.13 16.87 11.08
CA THR A 435 -1.67 17.04 9.70
C THR A 435 -1.44 18.52 9.44
N ALA A 436 -0.33 18.87 8.78
CA ALA A 436 -0.04 20.22 8.33
C ALA A 436 0.49 20.12 6.89
N TYR A 437 0.02 21.00 6.00
CA TYR A 437 0.53 21.13 4.66
C TYR A 437 0.95 22.55 4.33
N ARG A 438 1.79 22.67 3.29
CA ARG A 438 2.18 23.96 2.71
C ARG A 438 2.41 23.74 1.21
N ASN A 439 1.65 24.47 0.40
CA ASN A 439 1.78 24.51 -1.04
C ASN A 439 2.20 25.93 -1.47
N LEU A 440 3.00 26.04 -2.53
CA LEU A 440 3.44 27.32 -3.08
C LEU A 440 3.62 27.20 -4.57
N GLY A 441 3.01 28.10 -5.33
CA GLY A 441 3.23 28.33 -6.75
C GLY A 441 3.65 29.75 -7.00
N VAL A 442 4.82 29.95 -7.62
CA VAL A 442 5.37 31.26 -8.02
C VAL A 442 5.64 31.21 -9.52
N ALA A 443 5.21 32.22 -10.26
CA ALA A 443 5.53 32.39 -11.68
C ALA A 443 5.96 33.82 -11.93
N GLY A 444 7.12 33.99 -12.61
CA GLY A 444 7.69 35.30 -12.89
C GLY A 444 7.92 36.16 -11.65
N GLY A 445 8.23 35.49 -10.50
CA GLY A 445 8.43 36.16 -9.22
C GLY A 445 7.13 36.53 -8.47
N THR A 446 5.95 36.30 -9.09
CA THR A 446 4.65 36.55 -8.46
C THR A 446 4.09 35.25 -7.90
N GLU A 447 3.68 35.29 -6.63
CA GLU A 447 2.94 34.20 -5.99
C GLU A 447 1.50 34.23 -6.53
N PHE A 448 1.11 33.18 -7.27
CA PHE A 448 -0.23 33.04 -7.83
C PHE A 448 -1.05 31.95 -7.10
N PHE A 449 -0.38 31.11 -6.35
CA PHE A 449 -1.01 30.09 -5.52
C PHE A 449 -0.20 29.88 -4.25
N SER A 450 -0.84 30.01 -3.11
CA SER A 450 -0.28 29.56 -1.83
C SER A 450 -1.37 29.03 -0.94
N GLY A 451 -1.07 27.96 -0.22
CA GLY A 451 -1.97 27.40 0.75
C GLY A 451 -1.21 26.74 1.86
N GLU A 452 -1.52 27.13 3.11
CA GLU A 452 -1.04 26.42 4.27
C GLU A 452 -2.13 26.24 5.31
N ALA A 453 -2.29 25.04 5.80
CA ALA A 453 -3.20 24.80 6.91
C ALA A 453 -2.68 23.66 7.80
N ASN A 454 -3.27 23.57 8.96
CA ASN A 454 -3.06 22.45 9.85
C ASN A 454 -4.37 22.08 10.53
N GLY A 455 -4.52 20.77 10.80
CA GLY A 455 -5.69 20.26 11.49
C GLY A 455 -5.34 19.05 12.35
N VAL A 456 -6.25 18.72 13.24
CA VAL A 456 -6.14 17.58 14.14
C VAL A 456 -7.38 16.70 13.95
N MET A 457 -7.16 15.45 13.56
CA MET A 457 -8.16 14.39 13.62
C MET A 457 -8.04 13.67 14.97
N SER A 458 -9.12 13.63 15.72
CA SER A 458 -9.24 12.85 16.95
C SER A 458 -10.27 11.76 16.72
N SER A 459 -9.91 10.51 16.98
CA SER A 459 -10.76 9.36 16.66
C SER A 459 -10.85 8.38 17.81
N GLY A 460 -12.01 7.74 17.93
CA GLY A 460 -12.22 6.62 18.82
C GLY A 460 -12.96 5.49 18.08
N PHE A 461 -12.64 4.23 18.38
CA PHE A 461 -13.34 3.11 17.78
C PHE A 461 -13.57 1.95 18.74
N ALA A 462 -14.62 1.21 18.45
CA ALA A 462 -14.94 -0.06 19.10
C ALA A 462 -15.34 -1.08 18.02
N GLN A 463 -14.83 -2.29 18.14
CA GLN A 463 -15.16 -3.41 17.26
C GLN A 463 -15.35 -4.68 18.09
N LEU A 464 -16.42 -5.41 17.80
CA LEU A 464 -16.66 -6.72 18.35
C LEU A 464 -16.44 -7.76 17.25
N ARG A 465 -15.84 -8.89 17.60
CA ARG A 465 -15.84 -10.10 16.80
C ARG A 465 -16.63 -11.15 17.52
N TRP A 466 -17.78 -11.52 16.96
CA TRP A 466 -18.72 -12.48 17.54
C TRP A 466 -18.86 -13.71 16.65
N ALA A 467 -18.49 -14.86 17.18
CA ALA A 467 -18.67 -16.17 16.55
C ALA A 467 -19.64 -17.01 17.38
N PRO A 468 -20.98 -16.81 17.21
CA PRO A 468 -21.99 -17.48 18.05
C PRO A 468 -21.92 -19.00 17.98
N ASP A 469 -21.53 -19.50 16.83
CA ASP A 469 -21.34 -20.93 16.55
C ASP A 469 -20.15 -21.15 15.59
N SER A 470 -20.02 -22.36 15.08
CA SER A 470 -18.97 -22.71 14.13
C SER A 470 -19.24 -22.25 12.69
N VAL A 471 -20.42 -21.67 12.40
CA VAL A 471 -20.89 -21.32 11.06
C VAL A 471 -20.84 -19.82 10.81
N TRP A 472 -21.00 -19.00 11.84
CA TRP A 472 -21.08 -17.56 11.73
C TRP A 472 -19.89 -16.83 12.35
N ILE A 473 -19.45 -15.78 11.69
CA ILE A 473 -18.61 -14.72 12.25
C ILE A 473 -19.28 -13.38 11.91
N VAL A 474 -19.50 -12.54 12.93
CA VAL A 474 -20.12 -11.22 12.78
C VAL A 474 -19.21 -10.19 13.47
N GLU A 475 -18.90 -9.13 12.78
CA GLU A 475 -17.99 -8.06 13.23
C GLU A 475 -18.65 -6.68 13.11
N PRO A 476 -19.51 -6.29 14.08
CA PRO A 476 -19.98 -4.92 14.18
C PRO A 476 -18.85 -4.03 14.71
N GLY A 477 -18.73 -2.84 14.13
CA GLY A 477 -17.78 -1.81 14.51
C GLY A 477 -18.39 -0.43 14.46
N LEU A 478 -17.88 0.46 15.29
CA LEU A 478 -18.24 1.87 15.31
C LEU A 478 -16.98 2.70 15.43
N ARG A 479 -16.83 3.70 14.58
CA ARG A 479 -15.76 4.69 14.68
C ARG A 479 -16.37 6.08 14.72
N ALA A 480 -15.84 6.93 15.56
CA ALA A 480 -16.14 8.36 15.61
C ALA A 480 -14.87 9.14 15.27
N ASP A 481 -14.95 10.03 14.31
CA ASP A 481 -13.85 10.89 13.89
C ASP A 481 -14.29 12.36 14.07
N ALA A 482 -13.44 13.17 14.70
CA ALA A 482 -13.60 14.60 14.82
C ALA A 482 -12.37 15.29 14.22
N TRP A 483 -12.60 16.16 13.26
CA TRP A 483 -11.58 17.02 12.63
C TRP A 483 -11.73 18.44 13.11
N THR A 484 -10.61 19.08 13.48
CA THR A 484 -10.54 20.51 13.80
C THR A 484 -9.35 21.10 13.07
N GLY A 485 -9.59 22.02 12.15
CA GLY A 485 -8.56 22.68 11.34
C GLY A 485 -9.19 23.65 10.34
N GLY A 486 -8.45 24.65 9.86
CA GLY A 486 -8.89 25.62 8.87
C GLY A 486 -10.16 26.37 9.24
N GLY A 487 -10.36 26.74 10.54
CA GLY A 487 -11.57 27.40 11.01
C GLY A 487 -12.75 26.45 11.29
N ALA A 488 -12.77 25.25 10.72
CA ALA A 488 -13.88 24.31 10.83
C ALA A 488 -13.68 23.24 11.93
N THR A 489 -14.80 22.80 12.51
CA THR A 489 -14.85 21.57 13.33
C THR A 489 -15.95 20.68 12.77
N ARG A 490 -15.59 19.47 12.35
CA ARG A 490 -16.49 18.48 11.74
C ARG A 490 -16.40 17.16 12.50
N ALA A 491 -17.54 16.53 12.77
CA ALA A 491 -17.57 15.23 13.46
C ALA A 491 -18.46 14.25 12.68
N TYR A 492 -17.98 13.02 12.56
CA TYR A 492 -18.65 11.96 11.82
C TYR A 492 -18.69 10.67 12.63
N LEU A 493 -19.79 9.96 12.46
CA LEU A 493 -19.96 8.61 13.01
C LEU A 493 -19.97 7.62 11.86
N SER A 494 -19.13 6.60 11.95
CA SER A 494 -18.86 5.62 10.91
C SER A 494 -19.21 4.21 11.40
N PRO A 495 -20.49 3.79 11.33
CA PRO A 495 -20.89 2.43 11.63
C PRO A 495 -20.39 1.47 10.55
N ARG A 496 -19.97 0.28 10.96
CA ARG A 496 -19.48 -0.79 10.07
C ARG A 496 -20.00 -2.14 10.54
N LEU A 497 -20.32 -3.00 9.60
CA LEU A 497 -20.75 -4.37 9.88
C LEU A 497 -20.17 -5.28 8.81
N ALA A 498 -19.43 -6.31 9.24
CA ALA A 498 -19.07 -7.43 8.39
C ALA A 498 -19.66 -8.72 8.97
N ALA A 499 -20.14 -9.60 8.11
CA ALA A 499 -20.65 -10.89 8.50
C ALA A 499 -20.23 -11.96 7.48
N LYS A 500 -19.90 -13.13 7.99
CA LYS A 500 -19.51 -14.30 7.21
C LYS A 500 -20.27 -15.53 7.70
N ARG A 501 -20.80 -16.27 6.74
CA ARG A 501 -21.46 -17.55 6.99
C ARG A 501 -20.76 -18.66 6.22
N PHE A 502 -20.25 -19.65 6.93
CA PHE A 502 -19.70 -20.85 6.33
C PHE A 502 -20.79 -21.77 5.79
N LEU A 503 -20.53 -22.40 4.65
CA LEU A 503 -21.44 -23.29 3.97
C LEU A 503 -20.89 -24.72 3.98
N GLY A 504 -21.81 -25.68 4.08
CA GLY A 504 -21.50 -27.11 4.07
C GLY A 504 -20.77 -27.60 5.35
N PRO A 505 -20.70 -28.91 5.53
CA PRO A 505 -20.14 -29.52 6.75
C PRO A 505 -18.61 -29.37 6.86
N ARG A 506 -17.92 -29.21 5.72
CA ARG A 506 -16.45 -29.01 5.67
C ARG A 506 -16.03 -27.57 5.90
N ARG A 507 -16.98 -26.63 5.89
CA ARG A 507 -16.71 -25.19 6.02
C ARG A 507 -15.65 -24.69 5.02
N ASP A 508 -15.67 -25.23 3.81
CA ASP A 508 -14.76 -24.90 2.72
C ASP A 508 -15.29 -23.81 1.79
N ALA A 509 -16.54 -23.38 2.00
CA ALA A 509 -17.15 -22.26 1.32
C ALA A 509 -17.77 -21.28 2.33
N ALA A 510 -17.91 -20.02 1.95
CA ALA A 510 -18.56 -19.00 2.76
C ALA A 510 -19.21 -17.92 1.90
N VAL A 511 -20.31 -17.36 2.42
CA VAL A 511 -20.90 -16.10 1.93
C VAL A 511 -20.52 -14.99 2.90
N LYS A 512 -20.21 -13.82 2.37
CA LYS A 512 -19.78 -12.64 3.13
C LYS A 512 -20.62 -11.42 2.74
N VAL A 513 -20.90 -10.57 3.72
CA VAL A 513 -21.53 -9.28 3.50
C VAL A 513 -20.81 -8.22 4.33
N ALA A 514 -20.57 -7.02 3.77
CA ALA A 514 -20.17 -5.87 4.57
C ALA A 514 -20.90 -4.61 4.13
N VAL A 515 -21.17 -3.77 5.12
CA VAL A 515 -21.67 -2.42 4.93
C VAL A 515 -20.91 -1.49 5.87
N GLY A 516 -20.64 -0.26 5.44
CA GLY A 516 -19.94 0.68 6.30
C GLY A 516 -19.84 2.07 5.73
N ARG A 517 -19.66 3.03 6.64
CA ARG A 517 -19.33 4.43 6.35
C ARG A 517 -17.87 4.69 6.64
N TYR A 518 -17.24 5.49 5.79
CA TYR A 518 -15.84 5.88 5.85
C TYR A 518 -15.72 7.38 5.60
N VAL A 519 -14.73 8.03 6.23
CA VAL A 519 -14.54 9.48 6.14
C VAL A 519 -13.07 9.80 5.92
N GLN A 520 -12.78 10.83 5.10
CA GLN A 520 -11.45 11.31 4.77
C GLN A 520 -11.40 12.84 4.89
N PHE A 521 -10.34 13.37 5.51
CA PHE A 521 -10.12 14.80 5.73
C PHE A 521 -8.86 15.35 5.04
N VAL A 522 -8.09 14.51 4.38
CA VAL A 522 -6.85 14.88 3.69
C VAL A 522 -6.94 14.43 2.26
N HIS A 523 -6.83 15.35 1.31
CA HIS A 523 -7.02 15.14 -0.11
C HIS A 523 -5.74 15.46 -0.87
N SER A 524 -5.53 14.83 -2.02
CA SER A 524 -4.53 15.22 -3.00
C SER A 524 -5.25 15.73 -4.25
N LEU A 525 -4.94 16.95 -4.63
CA LEU A 525 -5.36 17.54 -5.88
C LEU A 525 -4.26 17.28 -6.90
N ARG A 526 -4.56 16.52 -7.93
CA ARG A 526 -3.64 16.20 -9.00
C ARG A 526 -4.39 16.10 -10.32
N ASP A 527 -3.73 16.43 -11.40
CA ASP A 527 -4.27 16.13 -12.72
C ASP A 527 -4.09 14.63 -12.99
N GLU A 528 -5.18 13.88 -12.86
CA GLU A 528 -5.20 12.43 -13.09
C GLU A 528 -5.04 12.05 -14.58
N GLN A 529 -5.12 13.02 -15.53
CA GLN A 529 -4.91 12.79 -16.95
C GLN A 529 -3.42 12.80 -17.33
N LEU A 530 -2.57 13.41 -16.50
CA LEU A 530 -1.13 13.43 -16.70
C LEU A 530 -0.48 12.18 -16.09
N PRO A 531 0.44 11.53 -16.83
CA PRO A 531 1.19 10.37 -16.28
C PRO A 531 2.02 10.73 -15.06
N VAL A 532 2.54 11.94 -15.03
CA VAL A 532 3.32 12.53 -13.94
C VAL A 532 2.75 13.90 -13.65
N SER A 533 2.30 14.14 -12.43
CA SER A 533 1.79 15.43 -11.98
C SER A 533 2.15 15.65 -10.51
N ASN A 534 2.24 16.92 -10.12
CA ASN A 534 2.44 17.30 -8.73
C ASN A 534 1.24 16.89 -7.88
N ASP A 535 1.50 16.48 -6.64
CA ASP A 535 0.49 16.18 -5.63
C ASP A 535 0.32 17.37 -4.68
N TYR A 536 -0.73 18.16 -4.88
CA TYR A 536 -1.08 19.24 -3.96
C TYR A 536 -1.96 18.70 -2.84
N TRP A 537 -1.36 18.52 -1.67
CA TRP A 537 -2.09 18.06 -0.49
C TRP A 537 -2.84 19.20 0.17
N VAL A 538 -4.10 18.96 0.47
CA VAL A 538 -4.98 19.88 1.21
C VAL A 538 -5.72 19.13 2.32
N THR A 539 -6.20 19.89 3.31
CA THR A 539 -7.00 19.32 4.40
C THR A 539 -8.38 19.93 4.39
N SER A 540 -9.36 19.18 4.91
CA SER A 540 -10.71 19.74 5.10
C SER A 540 -10.70 20.97 5.98
N ASP A 541 -11.45 22.00 5.56
CA ASP A 541 -11.65 23.27 6.27
C ASP A 541 -13.08 23.80 6.02
N GLU A 542 -13.30 25.10 6.05
CA GLU A 542 -14.61 25.72 5.78
C GLU A 542 -15.02 25.51 4.32
N ASN A 543 -14.08 25.58 3.37
CA ASN A 543 -14.30 25.50 1.93
C ASN A 543 -14.07 24.08 1.36
N VAL A 544 -13.21 23.30 1.98
CA VAL A 544 -12.87 21.93 1.56
C VAL A 544 -13.68 20.90 2.36
N PRO A 545 -14.66 20.21 1.76
CA PRO A 545 -15.48 19.24 2.45
C PRO A 545 -14.66 18.00 2.87
N ALA A 546 -15.18 17.24 3.83
CA ALA A 546 -14.67 15.89 4.07
C ALA A 546 -15.34 14.93 3.07
N VAL A 547 -14.56 14.03 2.47
CA VAL A 547 -15.14 12.96 1.65
C VAL A 547 -15.75 11.91 2.56
N VAL A 548 -17.02 11.59 2.30
CA VAL A 548 -17.76 10.52 2.97
C VAL A 548 -18.10 9.43 1.95
N SER A 549 -17.79 8.18 2.27
CA SER A 549 -18.16 7.04 1.42
C SER A 549 -19.03 6.05 2.17
N ASP A 550 -20.22 5.78 1.63
CA ASP A 550 -21.09 4.68 2.06
C ASP A 550 -20.89 3.49 1.13
N GLN A 551 -20.58 2.32 1.68
CA GLN A 551 -20.19 1.13 0.93
C GLN A 551 -21.02 -0.07 1.33
N ALA A 552 -21.34 -0.91 0.34
CA ALA A 552 -21.97 -2.21 0.51
C ALA A 552 -21.28 -3.25 -0.37
N GLN A 553 -21.08 -4.46 0.16
CA GLN A 553 -20.38 -5.55 -0.54
C GLN A 553 -21.03 -6.89 -0.20
N LEU A 554 -21.09 -7.77 -1.20
CA LEU A 554 -21.53 -9.16 -1.08
C LEU A 554 -20.49 -10.06 -1.76
N GLY A 555 -20.06 -11.11 -1.10
CA GLY A 555 -19.08 -12.03 -1.64
C GLY A 555 -19.38 -13.49 -1.36
N ILE A 556 -18.88 -14.35 -2.22
CA ILE A 556 -18.81 -15.79 -2.01
C ILE A 556 -17.38 -16.24 -2.22
N GLU A 557 -16.93 -17.15 -1.38
CA GLU A 557 -15.58 -17.73 -1.50
C GLU A 557 -15.62 -19.22 -1.23
N LYS A 558 -14.71 -19.95 -1.89
CA LYS A 558 -14.63 -21.40 -1.78
C LYS A 558 -13.22 -21.92 -1.96
N TYR A 559 -12.88 -22.93 -1.15
CA TYR A 559 -11.72 -23.79 -1.33
C TYR A 559 -12.09 -25.14 -1.94
N TRP A 560 -11.30 -25.61 -2.87
CA TRP A 560 -11.34 -27.00 -3.38
C TRP A 560 -10.06 -27.72 -2.98
N GLY A 561 -10.15 -28.48 -1.90
CA GLY A 561 -8.98 -29.06 -1.25
C GLY A 561 -8.06 -27.98 -0.67
N GLU A 562 -6.74 -28.23 -0.73
CA GLU A 562 -5.71 -27.30 -0.24
C GLU A 562 -5.07 -26.46 -1.35
N ARG A 563 -5.43 -26.73 -2.63
CA ARG A 563 -4.73 -26.17 -3.77
C ARG A 563 -5.45 -25.04 -4.48
N TRP A 564 -6.76 -25.05 -4.48
CA TRP A 564 -7.56 -24.10 -5.23
C TRP A 564 -8.41 -23.24 -4.31
N TYR A 565 -8.43 -21.96 -4.58
CA TYR A 565 -9.30 -20.98 -3.95
C TYR A 565 -9.98 -20.14 -5.03
N ALA A 566 -11.26 -19.80 -4.87
CA ALA A 566 -11.93 -18.80 -5.68
C ALA A 566 -12.80 -17.91 -4.82
N SER A 567 -12.96 -16.68 -5.25
CA SER A 567 -13.92 -15.72 -4.68
C SER A 567 -14.55 -14.90 -5.78
N ALA A 568 -15.82 -14.58 -5.59
CA ALA A 568 -16.54 -13.60 -6.40
C ALA A 568 -17.18 -12.58 -5.46
N GLU A 569 -17.05 -11.29 -5.76
CA GLU A 569 -17.54 -10.20 -4.92
C GLU A 569 -18.22 -9.15 -5.80
N ALA A 570 -19.37 -8.65 -5.37
CA ALA A 570 -20.04 -7.48 -5.96
C ALA A 570 -20.03 -6.34 -4.92
N TYR A 571 -19.92 -5.11 -5.39
CA TYR A 571 -19.84 -3.93 -4.53
C TYR A 571 -20.56 -2.73 -5.11
N TYR A 572 -20.99 -1.85 -4.22
CA TYR A 572 -21.51 -0.52 -4.49
C TYR A 572 -20.90 0.49 -3.52
N ARG A 573 -20.50 1.67 -4.02
CA ARG A 573 -19.97 2.77 -3.24
C ARG A 573 -20.63 4.07 -3.68
N ARG A 574 -21.01 4.88 -2.72
CA ARG A 574 -21.43 6.27 -2.90
C ARG A 574 -20.40 7.18 -2.25
N TYR A 575 -20.09 8.27 -2.92
CA TYR A 575 -19.18 9.29 -2.44
C TYR A 575 -19.89 10.63 -2.36
N LEU A 576 -19.67 11.36 -1.28
CA LEU A 576 -20.15 12.71 -1.02
C LEU A 576 -18.98 13.60 -0.65
N GLY A 577 -18.99 14.87 -1.07
CA GLY A 577 -17.94 15.81 -0.76
C GLY A 577 -16.62 15.52 -1.50
N LEU A 578 -16.69 15.00 -2.73
CA LEU A 578 -15.51 14.89 -3.60
C LEU A 578 -15.04 16.29 -3.97
N THR A 579 -13.74 16.46 -4.13
CA THR A 579 -13.11 17.75 -4.42
C THR A 579 -12.45 17.71 -5.79
N ASP A 580 -12.59 18.77 -6.57
CA ASP A 580 -11.94 18.99 -7.87
C ASP A 580 -11.54 20.45 -8.01
N LEU A 581 -10.59 20.75 -8.90
CA LEU A 581 -10.15 22.12 -9.17
C LEU A 581 -11.23 22.89 -9.92
N ASN A 582 -11.44 24.15 -9.55
CA ASN A 582 -12.31 25.07 -10.29
C ASN A 582 -11.51 25.68 -11.46
N VAL A 583 -11.87 25.36 -12.70
CA VAL A 583 -11.21 25.91 -13.89
C VAL A 583 -11.65 27.35 -14.21
N ALA A 584 -12.66 27.86 -13.53
CA ALA A 584 -13.15 29.23 -13.65
C ALA A 584 -12.98 30.00 -12.32
N ASP A 585 -11.93 29.65 -11.60
CA ASP A 585 -11.46 30.27 -10.37
C ASP A 585 -11.26 31.78 -10.52
N ASP A 586 -11.71 32.56 -9.52
CA ASP A 586 -11.36 33.98 -9.38
C ASP A 586 -10.11 34.10 -8.48
N PRO A 587 -8.93 34.47 -8.99
CA PRO A 587 -7.71 34.55 -8.18
C PRO A 587 -7.79 35.47 -6.95
N ASN A 588 -8.84 36.26 -6.84
CA ASN A 588 -9.08 37.14 -5.70
C ASN A 588 -10.06 36.56 -4.66
N ASP A 589 -10.71 35.40 -4.96
CA ASP A 589 -11.64 34.72 -4.06
C ASP A 589 -11.14 33.32 -3.69
N PRO A 590 -10.43 33.16 -2.57
CA PRO A 590 -9.91 31.83 -2.15
C PRO A 590 -11.00 30.86 -1.73
N THR A 591 -12.28 31.22 -1.82
CA THR A 591 -13.39 30.34 -1.46
C THR A 591 -13.93 29.54 -2.63
N ASP A 592 -13.54 29.87 -3.87
CA ASP A 592 -13.99 29.20 -5.08
C ASP A 592 -12.92 28.38 -5.82
N ASP A 593 -11.70 28.27 -5.25
CA ASP A 593 -10.59 27.47 -5.80
C ASP A 593 -11.00 26.02 -6.11
N LEU A 594 -11.94 25.46 -5.33
CA LEU A 594 -12.31 24.05 -5.37
C LEU A 594 -13.80 23.84 -5.52
N LEU A 595 -14.18 22.83 -6.31
CA LEU A 595 -15.56 22.40 -6.51
C LEU A 595 -15.86 21.21 -5.59
N GLU A 596 -17.04 21.25 -4.94
CA GLU A 596 -17.59 20.11 -4.21
C GLU A 596 -18.50 19.28 -5.13
N GLY A 597 -18.31 17.96 -5.14
CA GLY A 597 -19.10 17.05 -5.96
C GLY A 597 -19.41 15.72 -5.29
N ASP A 598 -20.19 14.93 -5.99
CA ASP A 598 -20.65 13.61 -5.59
C ASP A 598 -20.19 12.53 -6.59
N GLY A 599 -20.27 11.27 -6.19
CA GLY A 599 -19.98 10.19 -7.10
C GLY A 599 -20.51 8.84 -6.63
N TRP A 600 -20.41 7.88 -7.53
CA TRP A 600 -20.69 6.50 -7.23
C TRP A 600 -19.83 5.56 -8.06
N SER A 601 -19.64 4.34 -7.55
CA SER A 601 -19.06 3.23 -8.30
C SER A 601 -19.74 1.92 -7.92
N TYR A 602 -19.84 1.01 -8.88
CA TYR A 602 -20.22 -0.38 -8.63
C TYR A 602 -19.44 -1.32 -9.54
N GLY A 603 -19.36 -2.57 -9.15
CA GLY A 603 -18.66 -3.56 -9.95
C GLY A 603 -18.70 -4.96 -9.34
N ALA A 604 -17.98 -5.84 -9.99
CA ALA A 604 -17.79 -7.22 -9.54
C ALA A 604 -16.36 -7.69 -9.79
N ASP A 605 -15.81 -8.38 -8.82
CA ASP A 605 -14.46 -8.95 -8.87
C ASP A 605 -14.51 -10.46 -8.75
N LEU A 606 -13.78 -11.16 -9.63
CA LEU A 606 -13.55 -12.60 -9.57
C LEU A 606 -12.06 -12.86 -9.36
N LEU A 607 -11.72 -13.76 -8.45
CA LEU A 607 -10.39 -14.30 -8.26
C LEU A 607 -10.44 -15.82 -8.28
N VAL A 608 -9.55 -16.44 -9.06
CA VAL A 608 -9.28 -17.87 -9.01
C VAL A 608 -7.79 -18.06 -8.78
N ARG A 609 -7.40 -18.77 -7.73
CA ARG A 609 -6.01 -18.93 -7.31
C ARG A 609 -5.63 -20.40 -7.11
N ARG A 610 -4.44 -20.76 -7.57
CA ARG A 610 -3.80 -22.04 -7.28
C ARG A 610 -2.51 -21.82 -6.53
N THR A 611 -2.42 -22.37 -5.29
CA THR A 611 -1.34 -22.07 -4.34
C THR A 611 -0.22 -23.12 -4.31
N GLN A 612 -0.44 -24.35 -4.84
CA GLN A 612 0.48 -25.47 -4.69
C GLN A 612 0.69 -26.24 -6.01
N GLY A 613 1.84 -26.90 -6.12
CA GLY A 613 2.25 -27.73 -7.25
C GLY A 613 3.27 -27.04 -8.16
N ARG A 614 3.62 -27.69 -9.28
CA ARG A 614 4.57 -27.13 -10.26
C ARG A 614 4.06 -25.88 -10.97
N PHE A 615 2.75 -25.79 -11.14
CA PHE A 615 2.07 -24.59 -11.62
C PHE A 615 1.37 -23.92 -10.44
N ARG A 616 1.63 -22.63 -10.25
CA ARG A 616 1.00 -21.75 -9.25
C ARG A 616 0.63 -20.45 -9.92
N GLY A 617 -0.33 -19.75 -9.37
CA GLY A 617 -0.74 -18.46 -9.93
C GLY A 617 -2.20 -18.15 -9.64
N TRP A 618 -2.67 -17.07 -10.25
CA TRP A 618 -4.05 -16.62 -10.10
C TRP A 618 -4.52 -15.89 -11.36
N MET A 619 -5.82 -15.83 -11.50
CA MET A 619 -6.53 -15.02 -12.47
C MET A 619 -7.47 -14.09 -11.73
N THR A 620 -7.50 -12.84 -12.11
CA THR A 620 -8.47 -11.84 -11.64
C THR A 620 -9.26 -11.32 -12.83
N LEU A 621 -10.55 -11.08 -12.61
CA LEU A 621 -11.41 -10.36 -13.55
C LEU A 621 -12.19 -9.34 -12.76
N SER A 622 -12.05 -8.08 -13.12
CA SER A 622 -12.74 -6.95 -12.48
C SER A 622 -13.63 -6.24 -13.49
N LEU A 623 -14.86 -5.99 -13.08
CA LEU A 623 -15.83 -5.19 -13.81
C LEU A 623 -16.10 -3.94 -12.98
N LEU A 624 -15.96 -2.76 -13.56
CA LEU A 624 -16.14 -1.48 -12.88
C LEU A 624 -16.96 -0.51 -13.70
N GLN A 625 -17.85 0.22 -13.02
CA GLN A 625 -18.42 1.44 -13.52
C GLN A 625 -18.39 2.52 -12.44
N ALA A 626 -17.86 3.69 -12.78
CA ALA A 626 -17.78 4.84 -11.88
C ALA A 626 -18.29 6.12 -12.56
N ARG A 627 -18.84 7.03 -11.78
CA ARG A 627 -19.27 8.37 -12.20
C ARG A 627 -18.94 9.39 -11.11
N ARG A 628 -18.65 10.60 -11.57
CA ARG A 628 -18.47 11.79 -10.75
C ARG A 628 -19.39 12.87 -11.29
N THR A 629 -19.99 13.66 -10.39
CA THR A 629 -20.86 14.79 -10.73
C THR A 629 -20.39 16.00 -9.96
N PHE A 630 -20.05 17.06 -10.68
CA PHE A 630 -19.60 18.34 -10.12
C PHE A 630 -20.45 19.48 -10.68
N PRO A 631 -20.51 20.63 -10.02
CA PRO A 631 -20.95 21.87 -10.65
C PRO A 631 -20.17 22.13 -11.93
N ASP A 632 -20.78 22.74 -12.92
CA ASP A 632 -20.08 23.21 -14.12
C ASP A 632 -19.90 24.74 -14.02
N PRO A 633 -18.72 25.21 -13.61
CA PRO A 633 -18.53 26.64 -13.39
C PRO A 633 -18.61 27.46 -14.66
N LEU A 634 -18.31 26.85 -15.83
CA LEU A 634 -18.41 27.51 -17.13
C LEU A 634 -19.87 27.68 -17.60
N ALA A 635 -20.79 26.87 -17.05
CA ALA A 635 -22.24 26.96 -17.31
C ALA A 635 -22.97 27.82 -16.27
N ALA A 636 -22.30 28.28 -15.23
CA ALA A 636 -22.90 29.02 -14.12
C ALA A 636 -23.66 30.26 -14.60
N GLY A 637 -24.94 30.36 -14.27
CA GLY A 637 -25.80 31.46 -14.63
C GLY A 637 -26.28 31.48 -16.10
N ILE A 638 -25.91 30.51 -16.93
CA ILE A 638 -26.37 30.41 -18.32
C ILE A 638 -27.69 29.66 -18.35
N GLU A 639 -28.77 30.37 -18.72
CA GLU A 639 -30.10 29.77 -18.79
C GLU A 639 -30.19 28.67 -19.88
N GLY A 640 -30.77 27.52 -19.52
CA GLY A 640 -30.96 26.39 -20.42
C GLY A 640 -29.74 25.48 -20.60
N VAL A 641 -28.61 25.77 -19.92
CA VAL A 641 -27.44 24.91 -19.87
C VAL A 641 -27.42 24.12 -18.56
N PRO A 642 -27.08 22.82 -18.58
CA PRO A 642 -26.95 22.05 -17.34
C PRO A 642 -25.89 22.67 -16.40
N GLN A 643 -26.26 22.90 -15.15
CA GLN A 643 -25.38 23.50 -14.14
C GLN A 643 -24.46 22.49 -13.47
N THR A 644 -24.52 21.24 -13.88
CA THR A 644 -23.66 20.17 -13.38
C THR A 644 -23.18 19.30 -14.52
N VAL A 645 -21.96 18.80 -14.42
CA VAL A 645 -21.35 17.86 -15.35
C VAL A 645 -21.18 16.50 -14.68
N THR A 646 -21.62 15.45 -15.36
CA THR A 646 -21.41 14.05 -14.92
C THR A 646 -20.52 13.32 -15.91
N PHE A 647 -19.39 12.80 -15.42
CA PHE A 647 -18.39 12.15 -16.26
C PHE A 647 -17.86 10.85 -15.62
N ALA A 648 -17.21 10.03 -16.43
CA ALA A 648 -16.44 8.88 -15.96
C ALA A 648 -15.03 9.35 -15.51
N PRO A 649 -14.57 9.04 -14.30
CA PRO A 649 -13.20 9.37 -13.94
C PRO A 649 -12.19 8.58 -14.81
N VAL A 650 -10.96 9.06 -14.94
CA VAL A 650 -9.92 8.47 -15.80
C VAL A 650 -9.61 7.00 -15.48
N PHE A 651 -9.89 6.56 -14.28
CA PHE A 651 -9.71 5.18 -13.83
C PHE A 651 -10.97 4.29 -14.00
N ASP A 652 -12.02 4.77 -14.71
CA ASP A 652 -13.22 3.97 -15.03
C ASP A 652 -12.92 2.91 -16.11
N ARG A 653 -12.09 1.92 -15.77
CA ARG A 653 -11.82 0.77 -16.63
C ARG A 653 -12.94 -0.26 -16.50
N ARG A 654 -13.71 -0.48 -17.58
CA ARG A 654 -14.91 -1.31 -17.56
C ARG A 654 -14.64 -2.80 -17.35
N VAL A 655 -13.54 -3.27 -17.89
CA VAL A 655 -13.09 -4.65 -17.80
C VAL A 655 -11.59 -4.65 -17.58
N ASP A 656 -11.14 -5.37 -16.57
CA ASP A 656 -9.73 -5.60 -16.29
C ASP A 656 -9.51 -7.08 -15.97
N LEU A 657 -8.57 -7.71 -16.68
CA LEU A 657 -8.24 -9.12 -16.56
C LEU A 657 -6.74 -9.28 -16.36
N ASP A 658 -6.35 -9.86 -15.24
CA ASP A 658 -4.97 -10.28 -15.01
C ASP A 658 -4.85 -11.78 -14.89
N LEU A 659 -3.80 -12.32 -15.48
CA LEU A 659 -3.37 -13.69 -15.32
C LEU A 659 -1.91 -13.70 -14.89
N VAL A 660 -1.65 -14.24 -13.71
CA VAL A 660 -0.31 -14.45 -13.17
C VAL A 660 -0.07 -15.94 -13.05
N GLY A 661 1.03 -16.41 -13.59
CA GLY A 661 1.41 -17.83 -13.56
C GLY A 661 2.89 -18.01 -13.29
N GLU A 662 3.22 -19.02 -12.51
CA GLU A 662 4.57 -19.52 -12.31
C GLU A 662 4.60 -21.02 -12.63
N TYR A 663 5.59 -21.43 -13.37
CA TYR A 663 5.82 -22.81 -13.68
C TYR A 663 7.28 -23.21 -13.42
N LEU A 664 7.47 -24.30 -12.66
CA LEU A 664 8.80 -24.85 -12.42
C LEU A 664 9.19 -25.80 -13.58
N LEU A 665 10.05 -25.29 -14.45
CA LEU A 665 10.62 -26.01 -15.58
C LEU A 665 11.68 -27.07 -15.13
N PRO A 666 12.01 -28.06 -15.99
CA PRO A 666 13.18 -28.93 -15.77
C PRO A 666 14.46 -28.11 -15.56
N GLY A 667 15.37 -28.61 -14.73
CA GLY A 667 16.61 -27.87 -14.38
C GLY A 667 16.42 -26.79 -13.31
N ARG A 668 15.28 -26.78 -12.61
CA ARG A 668 14.93 -25.81 -11.55
C ARG A 668 14.90 -24.35 -12.03
N ILE A 669 14.45 -24.15 -13.27
CA ILE A 669 14.17 -22.82 -13.81
C ILE A 669 12.73 -22.47 -13.45
N GLU A 670 12.53 -21.37 -12.75
CA GLU A 670 11.23 -20.78 -12.47
C GLU A 670 10.88 -19.85 -13.64
N ALA A 671 9.82 -20.17 -14.37
CA ALA A 671 9.26 -19.34 -15.43
C ALA A 671 8.00 -18.65 -14.92
N GLY A 672 7.99 -17.34 -14.93
CA GLY A 672 6.86 -16.49 -14.55
C GLY A 672 6.23 -15.84 -15.77
N LEU A 673 4.92 -15.61 -15.67
CA LEU A 673 4.11 -14.95 -16.69
C LEU A 673 3.15 -13.99 -16.01
N ARG A 674 3.02 -12.80 -16.59
CA ARG A 674 1.92 -11.87 -16.30
C ARG A 674 1.28 -11.47 -17.63
N LEU A 675 -0.03 -11.67 -17.74
CA LEU A 675 -0.86 -11.14 -18.81
C LEU A 675 -1.82 -10.15 -18.18
N ASN A 676 -1.85 -8.92 -18.67
CA ASN A 676 -2.85 -7.93 -18.33
C ASN A 676 -3.62 -7.53 -19.59
N TYR A 677 -4.95 -7.49 -19.50
CA TYR A 677 -5.85 -6.95 -20.51
C TYR A 677 -6.85 -6.03 -19.86
N GLY A 678 -6.93 -4.79 -20.33
CA GLY A 678 -7.85 -3.77 -19.82
C GLY A 678 -8.63 -3.08 -20.94
N SER A 679 -9.92 -2.84 -20.73
CA SER A 679 -10.66 -1.94 -21.62
C SER A 679 -10.09 -0.52 -21.51
N GLY A 680 -10.19 0.28 -22.58
CA GLY A 680 -9.69 1.64 -22.62
C GLY A 680 -10.27 2.51 -21.51
N VAL A 681 -9.40 3.30 -20.86
CA VAL A 681 -9.77 4.30 -19.86
C VAL A 681 -10.28 5.59 -20.52
N PRO A 682 -11.14 6.37 -19.85
CA PRO A 682 -11.65 7.64 -20.39
C PRO A 682 -10.58 8.71 -20.54
N TYR A 683 -10.77 9.62 -21.50
CA TYR A 683 -9.99 10.83 -21.63
C TYR A 683 -10.83 11.96 -22.26
N SER A 684 -10.39 13.21 -22.07
CA SER A 684 -10.98 14.40 -22.66
C SER A 684 -10.34 14.68 -24.00
N ARG A 685 -11.13 14.60 -25.09
CA ARG A 685 -10.61 14.89 -26.44
C ARG A 685 -10.60 16.39 -26.68
N PRO A 686 -9.47 17.03 -27.06
CA PRO A 686 -9.45 18.39 -27.55
C PRO A 686 -10.31 18.54 -28.82
N VAL A 687 -11.09 19.63 -28.92
CA VAL A 687 -12.00 19.87 -30.04
C VAL A 687 -11.54 20.95 -31.00
N ALA A 688 -10.70 21.88 -30.53
CA ALA A 688 -10.15 22.96 -31.33
C ALA A 688 -8.83 23.46 -30.75
N ALA A 689 -8.11 24.21 -31.51
CA ALA A 689 -7.05 25.08 -31.03
C ALA A 689 -7.27 26.49 -31.62
N TYR A 690 -6.90 27.51 -30.87
CA TYR A 690 -6.92 28.87 -31.34
C TYR A 690 -5.63 29.57 -30.89
N VAL A 691 -5.17 30.51 -31.75
CA VAL A 691 -4.03 31.35 -31.41
C VAL A 691 -4.49 32.42 -30.45
N GLY A 692 -3.81 32.56 -29.33
CA GLY A 692 -4.09 33.58 -28.34
C GLY A 692 -3.82 34.98 -28.88
N PHE A 693 -4.46 35.97 -28.28
CA PHE A 693 -4.21 37.37 -28.62
C PHE A 693 -3.56 38.00 -27.38
N GLU A 694 -2.34 38.51 -27.51
CA GLU A 694 -1.82 39.44 -26.54
C GLU A 694 -2.51 40.80 -26.75
N THR A 695 -3.21 41.30 -25.75
CA THR A 695 -3.71 42.68 -25.75
C THR A 695 -2.58 43.59 -25.29
N ASP A 696 -1.82 44.11 -26.22
CA ASP A 696 -0.90 45.21 -25.96
C ASP A 696 -1.73 46.49 -25.82
N PHE A 697 -1.89 47.01 -24.62
CA PHE A 697 -2.50 48.33 -24.37
C PHE A 697 -1.49 49.40 -24.68
N ILE A 698 -1.36 49.79 -25.92
CA ILE A 698 -0.63 51.00 -26.32
C ILE A 698 -1.65 52.07 -26.69
N GLU A 699 -1.76 53.12 -25.83
CA GLU A 699 -2.42 54.40 -26.10
C GLU A 699 -3.75 54.32 -26.88
N GLY A 700 -4.78 53.69 -26.26
CA GLY A 700 -6.15 53.83 -26.77
C GLY A 700 -6.56 53.01 -27.99
N GLY A 701 -5.77 52.00 -28.41
CA GLY A 701 -6.08 51.15 -29.55
C GLY A 701 -5.80 49.69 -29.30
N TYR A 702 -6.79 48.82 -29.59
CA TYR A 702 -6.55 47.38 -29.68
C TYR A 702 -5.72 47.06 -30.91
N ARG A 703 -4.50 46.55 -30.76
CA ARG A 703 -3.85 45.85 -31.86
C ARG A 703 -4.50 44.46 -31.99
N VAL A 704 -5.17 44.26 -33.12
CA VAL A 704 -5.48 42.86 -33.53
C VAL A 704 -4.17 42.25 -33.95
N PRO A 705 -3.67 41.20 -33.31
CA PRO A 705 -2.47 40.50 -33.73
C PRO A 705 -2.70 40.03 -35.17
N ARG A 706 -1.78 40.34 -36.07
CA ARG A 706 -1.77 39.72 -37.41
C ARG A 706 -1.49 38.24 -37.18
N PRO A 707 -2.21 37.31 -37.85
CA PRO A 707 -1.75 35.94 -37.95
C PRO A 707 -0.46 35.95 -38.77
N VAL A 708 0.67 36.11 -38.13
CA VAL A 708 1.97 35.91 -38.74
C VAL A 708 2.22 34.43 -38.56
N GLY A 709 2.09 33.66 -39.65
CA GLY A 709 2.67 32.32 -39.67
C GLY A 709 4.13 32.50 -39.25
N ASP A 710 4.61 31.64 -38.40
CA ASP A 710 5.98 31.50 -37.89
C ASP A 710 6.44 32.47 -36.78
N ASP A 711 5.54 33.15 -36.04
CA ASP A 711 5.98 33.81 -34.81
C ASP A 711 5.84 32.85 -33.60
N PRO A 712 6.95 32.34 -33.05
CA PRO A 712 6.92 31.42 -31.94
C PRO A 712 6.42 32.01 -30.61
N GLU A 713 6.22 33.33 -30.53
CA GLU A 713 5.80 34.04 -29.34
C GLU A 713 4.27 34.05 -29.13
N ILE A 714 3.46 33.60 -30.11
CA ILE A 714 2.01 33.61 -29.97
C ILE A 714 1.53 32.28 -29.43
N PRO A 715 1.05 32.20 -28.17
CA PRO A 715 0.64 30.95 -27.58
C PRO A 715 -0.61 30.37 -28.26
N THR A 716 -0.56 29.10 -28.61
CA THR A 716 -1.71 28.32 -29.08
C THR A 716 -2.44 27.72 -27.92
N TYR A 717 -3.70 28.08 -27.75
CA TYR A 717 -4.56 27.50 -26.69
C TYR A 717 -5.38 26.33 -27.23
N ILE A 718 -5.38 25.26 -26.51
CA ILE A 718 -6.17 24.05 -26.82
C ILE A 718 -7.53 24.15 -26.13
N VAL A 719 -8.60 24.03 -26.90
CA VAL A 719 -9.97 23.98 -26.36
C VAL A 719 -10.29 22.55 -25.98
N PRO A 720 -10.44 22.26 -24.70
CA PRO A 720 -10.86 20.94 -24.27
C PRO A 720 -12.30 20.65 -24.72
N GLY A 721 -12.57 19.40 -25.09
CA GLY A 721 -13.94 18.93 -25.33
C GLY A 721 -14.61 18.55 -24.00
N GLN A 722 -15.75 17.89 -24.12
CA GLN A 722 -16.45 17.39 -22.94
C GLN A 722 -15.56 16.42 -22.14
N ARG A 723 -15.57 16.57 -20.83
CA ARG A 723 -14.71 15.83 -19.91
C ARG A 723 -14.93 14.31 -19.99
N ASN A 724 -13.88 13.55 -20.31
CA ASN A 724 -13.81 12.09 -20.26
C ASN A 724 -14.90 11.36 -21.09
N THR A 725 -15.27 11.90 -22.24
CA THR A 725 -16.29 11.30 -23.13
C THR A 725 -15.73 10.25 -24.07
N GLU A 726 -14.46 10.37 -24.44
CA GLU A 726 -13.76 9.41 -25.30
C GLU A 726 -13.03 8.35 -24.47
N ARG A 727 -12.65 7.23 -25.12
CA ARG A 727 -11.85 6.18 -24.48
C ARG A 727 -10.65 5.84 -25.34
N TYR A 728 -9.52 5.60 -24.66
CA TYR A 728 -8.36 5.00 -25.30
C TYR A 728 -8.69 3.58 -25.83
N PRO A 729 -7.90 3.05 -26.78
CA PRO A 729 -7.96 1.64 -27.16
C PRO A 729 -7.75 0.71 -25.97
N ALA A 730 -8.17 -0.55 -26.11
CA ALA A 730 -7.91 -1.56 -25.10
C ALA A 730 -6.40 -1.72 -24.89
N TYR A 731 -6.01 -1.87 -23.63
CA TYR A 731 -4.67 -2.15 -23.18
C TYR A 731 -4.43 -3.66 -23.17
N ALA A 732 -3.27 -4.10 -23.64
CA ALA A 732 -2.85 -5.50 -23.50
C ALA A 732 -1.33 -5.59 -23.30
N ARG A 733 -0.88 -6.39 -22.34
CA ARG A 733 0.55 -6.57 -22.08
C ARG A 733 0.84 -7.98 -21.57
N LEU A 734 1.86 -8.59 -22.15
CA LEU A 734 2.41 -9.87 -21.73
C LEU A 734 3.84 -9.67 -21.22
N ASP A 735 4.09 -10.05 -19.98
CA ASP A 735 5.41 -10.00 -19.36
C ASP A 735 5.87 -11.41 -19.00
N LEU A 736 7.16 -11.68 -19.19
CA LEU A 736 7.77 -12.96 -18.92
C LEU A 736 8.97 -12.78 -17.99
N THR A 737 9.19 -13.75 -17.09
CA THR A 737 10.39 -13.82 -16.26
C THR A 737 10.95 -15.24 -16.24
N PHE A 738 12.26 -15.36 -16.20
CA PHE A 738 12.98 -16.62 -16.04
C PHE A 738 14.04 -16.42 -14.98
N ARG A 739 14.04 -17.27 -13.96
CA ARG A 739 15.01 -17.22 -12.87
C ARG A 739 15.50 -18.60 -12.49
N ARG A 740 16.74 -18.68 -12.00
CA ARG A 740 17.30 -19.95 -11.53
C ARG A 740 18.15 -19.72 -10.30
N THR A 741 17.81 -20.41 -9.21
CA THR A 741 18.56 -20.32 -7.96
C THR A 741 19.65 -21.39 -7.89
N TYR A 742 20.86 -20.95 -7.66
CA TYR A 742 22.05 -21.80 -7.42
C TYR A 742 22.41 -21.72 -5.94
N THR A 743 22.40 -22.86 -5.25
CA THR A 743 22.89 -22.95 -3.89
C THR A 743 24.42 -23.02 -3.89
N ARG A 744 25.09 -22.22 -3.06
CA ARG A 744 26.52 -22.15 -2.88
C ARG A 744 26.87 -22.37 -1.40
N ARG A 745 28.15 -22.53 -1.06
CA ARG A 745 28.60 -22.69 0.34
C ARG A 745 28.34 -21.44 1.17
N TRP A 746 28.34 -20.26 0.55
CA TRP A 746 28.14 -18.97 1.18
C TRP A 746 26.68 -18.46 1.14
N GLY A 747 25.77 -19.18 0.48
CA GLY A 747 24.39 -18.75 0.34
C GLY A 747 23.77 -19.15 -0.99
N THR A 748 22.96 -18.28 -1.59
CA THR A 748 22.31 -18.52 -2.89
C THR A 748 22.64 -17.42 -3.88
N LEU A 749 22.69 -17.78 -5.17
CA LEU A 749 22.83 -16.86 -6.29
C LEU A 749 21.69 -17.13 -7.28
N THR A 750 20.90 -16.10 -7.60
CA THR A 750 19.74 -16.21 -8.48
C THR A 750 19.83 -15.20 -9.61
N PRO A 751 20.47 -15.55 -10.76
CA PRO A 751 20.31 -14.76 -11.97
C PRO A 751 18.88 -14.86 -12.49
N TYR A 752 18.41 -13.76 -13.10
CA TYR A 752 17.10 -13.69 -13.74
C TYR A 752 17.14 -12.83 -15.02
N ALA A 753 16.23 -13.14 -15.93
CA ALA A 753 15.95 -12.36 -17.12
C ALA A 753 14.43 -12.13 -17.20
N GLN A 754 14.05 -10.94 -17.62
CA GLN A 754 12.66 -10.54 -17.76
C GLN A 754 12.45 -9.85 -19.10
N VAL A 755 11.26 -10.00 -19.66
CA VAL A 755 10.83 -9.31 -20.87
C VAL A 755 9.47 -8.69 -20.56
N LEU A 756 9.43 -7.38 -20.51
CA LEU A 756 8.19 -6.62 -20.40
C LEU A 756 7.63 -6.38 -21.80
N ASN A 757 6.32 -6.42 -21.90
CA ASN A 757 5.59 -6.28 -23.18
C ASN A 757 6.17 -7.17 -24.28
N ALA A 758 6.28 -8.47 -24.00
CA ALA A 758 6.88 -9.46 -24.92
C ALA A 758 6.18 -9.52 -26.31
N THR A 759 4.94 -9.07 -26.40
CA THR A 759 4.19 -8.95 -27.65
C THR A 759 4.45 -7.65 -28.40
N ASN A 760 5.21 -6.73 -27.82
CA ASN A 760 5.46 -5.37 -28.34
C ASN A 760 4.18 -4.61 -28.73
N GLN A 761 3.12 -4.78 -27.93
CA GLN A 761 1.84 -4.12 -28.16
C GLN A 761 1.99 -2.61 -27.92
N LYS A 762 1.56 -1.81 -28.88
CA LYS A 762 1.57 -0.34 -28.79
C LYS A 762 0.35 0.14 -27.99
N ASN A 763 0.46 0.11 -26.67
CA ASN A 763 -0.55 0.66 -25.78
C ASN A 763 -0.44 2.18 -25.78
N VAL A 764 -1.55 2.88 -25.95
CA VAL A 764 -1.54 4.35 -26.03
C VAL A 764 -1.47 4.93 -24.61
N LEU A 765 -0.50 5.83 -24.40
CA LEU A 765 -0.37 6.62 -23.16
C LEU A 765 -1.24 7.87 -23.22
N PHE A 766 -1.07 8.67 -24.26
CA PHE A 766 -1.89 9.85 -24.58
C PHE A 766 -1.81 10.17 -26.08
N TYR A 767 -2.67 11.10 -26.55
CA TYR A 767 -2.71 11.57 -27.91
C TYR A 767 -2.24 13.02 -28.01
N PHE A 768 -1.37 13.30 -28.99
CA PHE A 768 -1.18 14.65 -29.53
C PHE A 768 -2.18 14.90 -30.65
N TYR A 769 -2.76 16.08 -30.68
CA TYR A 769 -3.68 16.53 -31.70
C TYR A 769 -3.03 17.67 -32.50
N ASN A 770 -3.00 17.54 -33.83
CA ASN A 770 -2.60 18.58 -34.74
C ASN A 770 -3.84 19.19 -35.38
N PHE A 771 -4.07 20.48 -35.12
CA PHE A 771 -5.21 21.25 -35.62
C PHE A 771 -4.92 22.05 -36.88
N ASP A 772 -3.69 22.05 -37.43
CA ASP A 772 -3.33 22.73 -38.70
C ASP A 772 -3.99 22.06 -39.91
N ARG A 773 -4.57 20.87 -39.70
CA ARG A 773 -5.27 20.09 -40.72
C ARG A 773 -6.77 19.99 -40.43
N THR A 774 -7.56 20.00 -41.47
CA THR A 774 -9.03 19.78 -41.37
C THR A 774 -9.40 18.50 -42.13
N PRO A 775 -9.89 17.43 -41.48
CA PRO A 775 -10.07 17.33 -40.02
C PRO A 775 -8.73 17.26 -39.26
N ALA A 776 -8.74 17.66 -38.00
CA ALA A 776 -7.60 17.55 -37.11
C ALA A 776 -7.07 16.09 -37.04
N THR A 777 -5.78 15.92 -37.11
CA THR A 777 -5.12 14.62 -37.03
C THR A 777 -4.64 14.36 -35.62
N ARG A 778 -4.51 13.08 -35.23
CA ARG A 778 -3.95 12.69 -33.94
C ARG A 778 -2.82 11.69 -34.09
N SER A 779 -1.81 11.79 -33.24
CA SER A 779 -0.74 10.81 -33.08
C SER A 779 -0.71 10.31 -31.64
N GLY A 780 -0.49 9.00 -31.45
CA GLY A 780 -0.46 8.38 -30.14
C GLY A 780 0.95 8.17 -29.64
N VAL A 781 1.23 8.61 -28.42
CA VAL A 781 2.43 8.22 -27.68
C VAL A 781 2.20 6.86 -27.06
N SER A 782 3.12 5.92 -27.29
CA SER A 782 3.03 4.56 -26.77
C SER A 782 3.59 4.47 -25.33
N MET A 783 2.98 3.61 -24.53
CA MET A 783 3.56 3.11 -23.29
C MET A 783 4.82 2.26 -23.59
N PHE A 784 5.30 1.47 -22.62
CA PHE A 784 6.53 0.69 -22.80
C PHE A 784 6.50 -0.19 -24.06
N PRO A 785 7.54 -0.12 -24.90
CA PRO A 785 7.77 -1.11 -25.96
C PRO A 785 8.20 -2.45 -25.34
N LEU A 786 8.59 -3.41 -26.17
CA LEU A 786 9.28 -4.61 -25.70
C LEU A 786 10.58 -4.19 -24.98
N LEU A 787 10.68 -4.54 -23.70
CA LEU A 787 11.80 -4.13 -22.84
C LEU A 787 12.41 -5.37 -22.14
N PRO A 788 13.57 -5.85 -22.60
CA PRO A 788 14.31 -6.90 -21.91
C PRO A 788 15.10 -6.33 -20.74
N THR A 789 15.10 -7.03 -19.62
CA THR A 789 15.90 -6.68 -18.43
C THR A 789 16.58 -7.91 -17.86
N ILE A 790 17.71 -7.73 -17.23
CA ILE A 790 18.47 -8.77 -16.57
C ILE A 790 18.92 -8.32 -15.18
N GLY A 791 19.14 -9.27 -14.30
CA GLY A 791 19.70 -8.99 -12.98
C GLY A 791 20.15 -10.25 -12.25
N VAL A 792 20.71 -10.03 -11.09
CA VAL A 792 21.16 -11.10 -10.20
C VAL A 792 20.86 -10.75 -8.76
N GLU A 793 20.37 -11.73 -8.01
CA GLU A 793 20.15 -11.64 -6.56
C GLU A 793 21.10 -12.62 -5.86
N ALA A 794 21.61 -12.24 -4.69
CA ALA A 794 22.42 -13.08 -3.83
C ALA A 794 21.92 -12.99 -2.38
N THR A 795 21.95 -14.11 -1.66
CA THR A 795 21.69 -14.19 -0.21
C THR A 795 22.87 -14.83 0.47
N PHE A 796 23.27 -14.26 1.59
CA PHE A 796 24.44 -14.67 2.37
C PHE A 796 24.03 -15.10 3.78
#